data_75426aa25c8dae262768723067e3db44
#
_entry.id   75426aa25c8dae262768723067e3db44
#
_cell.length_a   1.000
_cell.length_b   1.000
_cell.length_c   1.000
_cell.angle_alpha   90.00
_cell.angle_beta   90.00
_cell.angle_gamma   90.00
#
_symmetry.space_group_name_H-M   'P 1'
#
loop_
_entity.id
_entity.type
_entity.pdbx_description
1 polymer ?
#
loop_
_entity_poly.entity_id
_entity_poly.type
_entity_poly.pdbx_seq_one_letter_code
_entity_poly.pdbx_strand_id
1 'polypeptide(L)'
;MKEKIKRFLIAYVELINDFVGAISIKRGSKKSMAVAAGLTLALVVFLAKEWNLFLNPDTEFWGYEVYVSAFVLVALIDCLIIFRVQIEEKYERFFYTVLFFLMPVVSIQMVECFNGNFIYVFSVPNFFMNYFSYMLLYMFLYFLCGRFRLTIGIVNILFFIFGMTNYFIDLLRGTPLVPMDVFSMRTGMNVAAGYNYNLSWQIVMACLMFVIVMLLNRQMKNVQPKKRRRKIILRVCALVYILLIASFVNGTDVLADHGFKPDFWNQSRGYHHSGSWYNFCLNTKYIHVSQPEGYDSGNVGQVILETVAAEDPDVNNDATINLLTGEDNYVPTGEKPNIIAIMNETLSDPASLGYLQTTEDYLSFIHSMYDNTIKGTVSVPVFGAGTSNSEYEFLTGNSISMLPAGSSVYESYINEAQPSLVSTLDAQGYSRTAFHPYFADGWNRPSVYTDLGFEKYLSMADFIDPEVVDAYKESNDENAFINAVETKYPDEDILCRRFVSDAYDFKKVTELYENRDTSRPFFLFNVTMQNHGGYDRSYANFDEDVHITNMMGYYPKAERYLSLLKRSDQAFEELVNYFSNVSEPTVILMFGDHQASIESAFYEELYGKSLDELSDAELQSRYHTPFVIWANYDIPEATVEDISSNYLSTLLLQVAGLEMTDYNEYLAALYQELPVIDSVGYKGRDGNYYDLADKTSPYASLMNGYSCVMYNNLLDRENREWTLFTLDTLPLTNPLMVQSLEKAKTGSDKKEDKKDKEKDAITSENEATTTQ
;
A
#
# COMPACT_ATOMS: atom_id res chain seq x y z
N MET A 1 -55.47 -29.94 -6.19
CA MET A 1 -54.06 -29.46 -6.21
C MET A 1 -53.27 -30.15 -7.33
N LYS A 2 -53.23 -31.47 -7.43
CA LYS A 2 -52.49 -32.20 -8.47
C LYS A 2 -52.85 -31.80 -9.91
N GLU A 3 -54.14 -31.61 -10.24
CA GLU A 3 -54.56 -31.19 -11.59
C GLU A 3 -54.16 -29.74 -11.92
N LYS A 4 -54.18 -28.81 -10.92
CA LYS A 4 -53.68 -27.43 -11.13
C LYS A 4 -52.19 -27.41 -11.40
N ILE A 5 -51.42 -28.20 -10.66
CA ILE A 5 -49.97 -28.34 -10.88
C ILE A 5 -49.68 -28.98 -12.23
N LYS A 6 -50.42 -30.00 -12.63
CA LYS A 6 -50.29 -30.64 -13.97
C LYS A 6 -50.58 -29.65 -15.09
N ARG A 7 -51.65 -28.86 -14.99
CA ARG A 7 -51.98 -27.82 -15.99
C ARG A 7 -50.95 -26.72 -16.03
N PHE A 8 -50.38 -26.32 -14.87
CA PHE A 8 -49.32 -25.34 -14.81
C PHE A 8 -48.05 -25.87 -15.47
N LEU A 9 -47.65 -27.13 -15.21
CA LEU A 9 -46.48 -27.76 -15.82
C LEU A 9 -46.65 -27.92 -17.35
N ILE A 10 -47.86 -28.30 -17.84
CA ILE A 10 -48.12 -28.38 -19.27
C ILE A 10 -48.02 -27.00 -19.93
N ALA A 11 -48.66 -25.99 -19.37
CA ALA A 11 -48.58 -24.62 -19.89
C ALA A 11 -47.16 -24.05 -19.84
N TYR A 12 -46.36 -24.43 -18.83
CA TYR A 12 -44.96 -24.06 -18.73
C TYR A 12 -44.08 -24.73 -19.79
N VAL A 13 -44.30 -26.02 -20.05
CA VAL A 13 -43.61 -26.77 -21.13
C VAL A 13 -43.99 -26.22 -22.51
N GLU A 14 -45.28 -25.91 -22.75
CA GLU A 14 -45.72 -25.26 -23.97
C GLU A 14 -45.09 -23.89 -24.16
N LEU A 15 -45.01 -23.06 -23.10
CA LEU A 15 -44.36 -21.76 -23.12
C LEU A 15 -42.85 -21.88 -23.45
N ILE A 16 -42.18 -22.88 -22.88
CA ILE A 16 -40.77 -23.15 -23.20
C ILE A 16 -40.60 -23.58 -24.67
N ASN A 17 -41.44 -24.48 -25.13
CA ASN A 17 -41.38 -24.94 -26.51
C ASN A 17 -41.66 -23.81 -27.49
N ASP A 18 -42.67 -22.97 -27.23
CA ASP A 18 -42.97 -21.77 -28.02
C ASP A 18 -41.78 -20.78 -28.01
N PHE A 19 -41.13 -20.60 -26.85
CA PHE A 19 -39.97 -19.73 -26.71
C PHE A 19 -38.77 -20.28 -27.47
N VAL A 20 -38.46 -21.57 -27.35
CA VAL A 20 -37.37 -22.24 -28.07
C VAL A 20 -37.64 -22.20 -29.58
N GLY A 21 -38.89 -22.41 -30.02
CA GLY A 21 -39.31 -22.31 -31.41
C GLY A 21 -39.21 -20.90 -32.01
N ALA A 22 -39.30 -19.87 -31.15
CA ALA A 22 -39.16 -18.48 -31.52
C ALA A 22 -37.70 -18.01 -31.73
N ILE A 23 -36.72 -18.85 -31.34
CA ILE A 23 -35.28 -18.57 -31.49
C ILE A 23 -34.82 -19.23 -32.80
N SER A 24 -34.27 -18.42 -33.70
CA SER A 24 -33.64 -18.90 -34.94
C SER A 24 -32.17 -18.43 -35.00
N ILE A 25 -31.30 -19.31 -35.49
CA ILE A 25 -29.88 -19.01 -35.68
C ILE A 25 -29.65 -18.80 -37.18
N LYS A 26 -29.30 -17.57 -37.55
CA LYS A 26 -28.90 -17.26 -38.92
C LYS A 26 -27.39 -17.27 -39.08
N ARG A 27 -26.94 -17.93 -40.14
CA ARG A 27 -25.56 -17.89 -40.58
C ARG A 27 -25.21 -16.50 -41.12
N GLY A 28 -24.08 -15.97 -40.72
CA GLY A 28 -23.58 -14.69 -41.21
C GLY A 28 -23.15 -14.72 -42.68
N SER A 29 -22.76 -13.56 -43.16
CA SER A 29 -22.28 -13.39 -44.55
C SER A 29 -20.96 -14.12 -44.79
N LYS A 30 -20.59 -14.35 -46.05
CA LYS A 30 -19.25 -14.87 -46.43
C LYS A 30 -18.12 -13.99 -45.86
N LYS A 31 -18.36 -12.67 -45.75
CA LYS A 31 -17.40 -11.74 -45.09
C LYS A 31 -17.22 -12.04 -43.61
N SER A 32 -18.30 -12.29 -42.87
CA SER A 32 -18.21 -12.66 -41.44
C SER A 32 -17.43 -13.95 -41.22
N MET A 33 -17.64 -14.93 -42.10
CA MET A 33 -16.91 -16.20 -42.09
C MET A 33 -15.42 -16.03 -42.39
N ALA A 34 -15.08 -15.19 -43.37
CA ALA A 34 -13.69 -14.90 -43.71
C ALA A 34 -12.99 -14.14 -42.56
N VAL A 35 -13.68 -13.20 -41.90
CA VAL A 35 -13.16 -12.48 -40.71
C VAL A 35 -12.94 -13.45 -39.55
N ALA A 36 -13.92 -14.34 -39.27
CA ALA A 36 -13.78 -15.35 -38.24
C ALA A 36 -12.55 -16.24 -38.52
N ALA A 37 -12.49 -16.84 -39.74
CA ALA A 37 -11.35 -17.70 -40.09
C ALA A 37 -10.00 -17.00 -40.01
N GLY A 38 -9.91 -15.73 -40.42
CA GLY A 38 -8.68 -14.93 -40.28
C GLY A 38 -8.30 -14.64 -38.86
N LEU A 39 -9.28 -14.29 -38.01
CA LEU A 39 -9.07 -14.03 -36.60
C LEU A 39 -8.68 -15.31 -35.83
N THR A 40 -9.40 -16.41 -36.11
CA THR A 40 -9.06 -17.73 -35.52
C THR A 40 -7.64 -18.14 -35.86
N LEU A 41 -7.29 -18.04 -37.16
CA LEU A 41 -5.94 -18.41 -37.59
C LEU A 41 -4.89 -17.55 -36.85
N ALA A 42 -5.10 -16.24 -36.75
CA ALA A 42 -4.21 -15.34 -36.05
C ALA A 42 -4.09 -15.68 -34.54
N LEU A 43 -5.24 -15.93 -33.88
CA LEU A 43 -5.27 -16.28 -32.46
C LEU A 43 -4.68 -17.67 -32.19
N VAL A 44 -4.95 -18.66 -33.04
CA VAL A 44 -4.37 -19.99 -32.90
C VAL A 44 -2.86 -19.97 -33.14
N VAL A 45 -2.38 -19.22 -34.13
CA VAL A 45 -0.94 -19.03 -34.35
C VAL A 45 -0.29 -18.32 -33.16
N PHE A 46 -0.94 -17.29 -32.63
CA PHE A 46 -0.48 -16.58 -31.43
C PHE A 46 -0.37 -17.53 -30.22
N LEU A 47 -1.47 -18.23 -29.89
CA LEU A 47 -1.49 -19.18 -28.76
C LEU A 47 -0.46 -20.31 -28.93
N ALA A 48 -0.28 -20.79 -30.18
CA ALA A 48 0.71 -21.84 -30.44
C ALA A 48 2.15 -21.33 -30.34
N LYS A 49 2.42 -20.05 -30.65
CA LYS A 49 3.71 -19.42 -30.52
C LYS A 49 4.04 -19.09 -29.06
N GLU A 50 3.07 -18.52 -28.37
CA GLU A 50 3.22 -18.01 -27.00
C GLU A 50 2.70 -19.04 -25.95
N TRP A 51 2.87 -20.35 -26.23
CA TRP A 51 2.40 -21.41 -25.33
C TRP A 51 3.06 -21.38 -23.96
N ASN A 52 4.31 -20.86 -23.88
CA ASN A 52 5.03 -20.69 -22.64
C ASN A 52 4.38 -19.74 -21.66
N LEU A 53 3.55 -18.78 -22.12
CA LEU A 53 2.77 -17.91 -21.22
C LEU A 53 1.80 -18.68 -20.32
N PHE A 54 1.38 -19.89 -20.75
CA PHE A 54 0.41 -20.71 -20.04
C PHE A 54 1.06 -21.86 -19.26
N LEU A 55 2.26 -22.27 -19.65
CA LEU A 55 2.95 -23.46 -19.15
C LEU A 55 4.25 -23.09 -18.44
N ASN A 56 4.31 -21.91 -17.84
CA ASN A 56 5.43 -21.51 -16.99
C ASN A 56 5.46 -22.38 -15.73
N PRO A 57 6.65 -22.73 -15.17
CA PRO A 57 6.77 -23.50 -13.92
C PRO A 57 5.94 -22.99 -12.75
N ASP A 58 5.66 -21.68 -12.70
CA ASP A 58 4.81 -21.03 -11.69
C ASP A 58 3.30 -21.40 -11.79
N THR A 59 2.89 -22.22 -12.77
CA THR A 59 1.48 -22.59 -13.00
C THR A 59 1.27 -24.11 -13.15
N GLU A 60 1.98 -24.90 -12.37
CA GLU A 60 2.18 -26.34 -12.58
C GLU A 60 0.93 -27.19 -12.85
N PHE A 61 -0.20 -26.94 -12.25
CA PHE A 61 -1.38 -27.80 -12.37
C PHE A 61 -2.47 -27.25 -13.32
N TRP A 62 -2.64 -25.94 -13.37
CA TRP A 62 -3.74 -25.27 -14.11
C TRP A 62 -3.35 -24.80 -15.50
N GLY A 63 -2.07 -24.75 -15.84
CA GLY A 63 -1.58 -24.20 -17.09
C GLY A 63 -2.18 -24.88 -18.33
N TYR A 64 -2.24 -26.20 -18.36
CA TYR A 64 -2.84 -26.94 -19.49
C TYR A 64 -4.35 -26.71 -19.60
N GLU A 65 -5.08 -26.67 -18.50
CA GLU A 65 -6.53 -26.43 -18.50
C GLU A 65 -6.86 -25.02 -18.98
N VAL A 66 -6.11 -24.03 -18.49
CA VAL A 66 -6.24 -22.63 -18.90
C VAL A 66 -5.88 -22.47 -20.39
N TYR A 67 -4.81 -23.11 -20.84
CA TYR A 67 -4.39 -23.09 -22.25
C TYR A 67 -5.46 -23.70 -23.17
N VAL A 68 -6.01 -24.86 -22.83
CA VAL A 68 -7.11 -25.49 -23.56
C VAL A 68 -8.35 -24.59 -23.54
N SER A 69 -8.66 -23.97 -22.41
CA SER A 69 -9.79 -23.04 -22.28
C SER A 69 -9.64 -21.84 -23.21
N ALA A 70 -8.43 -21.34 -23.46
CA ALA A 70 -8.20 -20.28 -24.43
C ALA A 70 -8.66 -20.66 -25.83
N PHE A 71 -8.40 -21.90 -26.30
CA PHE A 71 -8.88 -22.38 -27.60
C PHE A 71 -10.41 -22.53 -27.63
N VAL A 72 -11.02 -22.94 -26.51
CA VAL A 72 -12.48 -23.01 -26.39
C VAL A 72 -13.10 -21.62 -26.53
N LEU A 73 -12.50 -20.61 -25.87
CA LEU A 73 -12.95 -19.21 -25.99
C LEU A 73 -12.79 -18.67 -27.41
N VAL A 74 -11.71 -19.02 -28.13
CA VAL A 74 -11.52 -18.66 -29.53
C VAL A 74 -12.62 -19.27 -30.40
N ALA A 75 -12.96 -20.56 -30.19
CA ALA A 75 -14.05 -21.21 -30.89
C ALA A 75 -15.41 -20.55 -30.59
N LEU A 76 -15.65 -20.12 -29.36
CA LEU A 76 -16.84 -19.38 -28.97
C LEU A 76 -16.93 -18.01 -29.67
N ILE A 77 -15.81 -17.29 -29.74
CA ILE A 77 -15.69 -16.02 -30.48
C ILE A 77 -16.11 -16.22 -31.92
N ASP A 78 -15.60 -17.28 -32.57
CA ASP A 78 -15.99 -17.62 -33.95
C ASP A 78 -17.49 -17.88 -34.11
N CYS A 79 -18.04 -18.68 -33.20
CA CYS A 79 -19.48 -18.92 -33.20
C CYS A 79 -20.28 -17.61 -33.11
N LEU A 80 -19.87 -16.68 -32.23
CA LEU A 80 -20.53 -15.38 -32.06
C LEU A 80 -20.33 -14.42 -33.25
N ILE A 81 -19.25 -14.56 -34.02
CA ILE A 81 -19.03 -13.81 -35.26
C ILE A 81 -19.85 -14.37 -36.40
N ILE A 82 -19.85 -15.71 -36.55
CA ILE A 82 -20.48 -16.42 -37.68
C ILE A 82 -21.99 -16.47 -37.52
N PHE A 83 -22.48 -16.71 -36.30
CA PHE A 83 -23.90 -16.91 -36.06
C PHE A 83 -24.54 -15.69 -35.41
N ARG A 84 -25.79 -15.39 -35.84
CA ARG A 84 -26.64 -14.38 -35.23
C ARG A 84 -27.90 -15.02 -34.70
N VAL A 85 -28.19 -14.79 -33.43
CA VAL A 85 -29.44 -15.17 -32.82
C VAL A 85 -30.50 -14.18 -33.25
N GLN A 86 -31.57 -14.69 -33.87
CA GLN A 86 -32.77 -13.91 -34.17
C GLN A 86 -33.92 -14.46 -33.34
N ILE A 87 -34.66 -13.55 -32.74
CA ILE A 87 -35.76 -13.86 -31.83
C ILE A 87 -36.99 -13.16 -32.36
N GLU A 88 -38.12 -13.82 -32.30
CA GLU A 88 -39.40 -13.20 -32.66
C GLU A 88 -39.66 -11.97 -31.77
N GLU A 89 -40.23 -10.91 -32.35
CA GLU A 89 -40.46 -9.61 -31.68
C GLU A 89 -41.23 -9.75 -30.37
N LYS A 90 -42.15 -10.74 -30.30
CA LYS A 90 -42.92 -11.08 -29.10
C LYS A 90 -42.05 -11.41 -27.88
N TYR A 91 -40.91 -12.11 -28.09
CA TYR A 91 -40.03 -12.61 -27.06
C TYR A 91 -38.72 -11.79 -26.90
N GLU A 92 -38.44 -10.89 -27.85
CA GLU A 92 -37.20 -10.09 -27.85
C GLU A 92 -36.92 -9.39 -26.52
N ARG A 93 -37.95 -8.73 -25.98
CA ARG A 93 -37.79 -7.96 -24.72
C ARG A 93 -37.46 -8.87 -23.54
N PHE A 94 -38.12 -10.02 -23.45
CA PHE A 94 -37.88 -11.01 -22.42
C PHE A 94 -36.44 -11.57 -22.53
N PHE A 95 -36.03 -12.00 -23.72
CA PHE A 95 -34.69 -12.53 -23.97
C PHE A 95 -33.59 -11.53 -23.62
N TYR A 96 -33.70 -10.28 -24.06
CA TYR A 96 -32.71 -9.27 -23.73
C TYR A 96 -32.69 -8.90 -22.26
N THR A 97 -33.81 -9.00 -21.58
CA THR A 97 -33.84 -8.83 -20.11
C THR A 97 -33.12 -9.98 -19.44
N VAL A 98 -33.37 -11.22 -19.81
CA VAL A 98 -32.66 -12.39 -19.28
C VAL A 98 -31.13 -12.26 -19.53
N LEU A 99 -30.76 -11.93 -20.78
CA LEU A 99 -29.36 -11.74 -21.12
C LEU A 99 -28.71 -10.61 -20.29
N PHE A 100 -29.42 -9.50 -20.08
CA PHE A 100 -28.93 -8.39 -19.23
C PHE A 100 -28.62 -8.86 -17.80
N PHE A 101 -29.49 -9.70 -17.22
CA PHE A 101 -29.28 -10.25 -15.89
C PHE A 101 -28.21 -11.36 -15.84
N LEU A 102 -27.87 -11.99 -16.95
CA LEU A 102 -26.78 -12.97 -17.03
C LEU A 102 -25.41 -12.32 -17.26
N MET A 103 -25.37 -11.11 -17.81
CA MET A 103 -24.12 -10.43 -18.16
C MET A 103 -23.18 -10.21 -16.96
N PRO A 104 -23.65 -9.89 -15.74
CA PRO A 104 -22.77 -9.78 -14.58
C PRO A 104 -21.92 -11.02 -14.34
N VAL A 105 -22.46 -12.23 -14.54
CA VAL A 105 -21.70 -13.48 -14.36
C VAL A 105 -20.50 -13.54 -15.31
N VAL A 106 -20.68 -13.13 -16.57
CA VAL A 106 -19.59 -13.11 -17.55
C VAL A 106 -18.58 -11.99 -17.21
N SER A 107 -19.08 -10.87 -16.70
CA SER A 107 -18.22 -9.75 -16.26
C SER A 107 -17.38 -10.11 -15.03
N ILE A 108 -17.94 -10.86 -14.09
CA ILE A 108 -17.19 -11.39 -12.94
C ILE A 108 -16.04 -12.24 -13.46
N GLN A 109 -16.31 -13.26 -14.30
CA GLN A 109 -15.24 -14.12 -14.82
C GLN A 109 -14.19 -13.33 -15.60
N MET A 110 -14.59 -12.30 -16.35
CA MET A 110 -13.66 -11.44 -17.11
C MET A 110 -12.68 -10.71 -16.17
N VAL A 111 -13.17 -10.14 -15.06
CA VAL A 111 -12.33 -9.44 -14.09
C VAL A 111 -11.45 -10.43 -13.32
N GLU A 112 -12.03 -11.54 -12.89
CA GLU A 112 -11.30 -12.54 -12.13
C GLU A 112 -10.20 -13.25 -12.95
N CYS A 113 -10.32 -13.29 -14.28
CA CYS A 113 -9.22 -13.77 -15.13
C CYS A 113 -7.93 -12.97 -14.94
N PHE A 114 -8.00 -11.67 -14.65
CA PHE A 114 -6.83 -10.87 -14.35
C PHE A 114 -6.10 -11.32 -13.08
N ASN A 115 -6.84 -11.81 -12.08
CA ASN A 115 -6.28 -12.30 -10.82
C ASN A 115 -5.94 -13.80 -10.85
N GLY A 116 -6.01 -14.45 -12.00
CA GLY A 116 -5.84 -15.90 -12.09
C GLY A 116 -6.97 -16.69 -11.42
N ASN A 117 -8.07 -16.06 -11.07
CA ASN A 117 -9.17 -16.63 -10.32
C ASN A 117 -10.33 -17.06 -11.21
N PHE A 118 -11.17 -17.98 -10.73
CA PHE A 118 -12.33 -18.51 -11.45
C PHE A 118 -13.56 -18.51 -10.56
N ILE A 119 -14.74 -18.25 -11.17
CA ILE A 119 -16.04 -18.16 -10.47
C ILE A 119 -16.32 -19.38 -9.56
N TYR A 120 -15.87 -20.58 -9.95
CA TYR A 120 -16.13 -21.79 -9.17
C TYR A 120 -15.35 -21.87 -7.84
N VAL A 121 -14.35 -21.03 -7.66
CA VAL A 121 -13.59 -20.92 -6.38
C VAL A 121 -14.44 -20.23 -5.31
N PHE A 122 -15.37 -19.38 -5.71
CA PHE A 122 -16.18 -18.63 -4.76
C PHE A 122 -17.16 -19.54 -4.00
N SER A 123 -17.27 -19.32 -2.69
CA SER A 123 -18.38 -19.83 -1.91
C SER A 123 -19.72 -19.32 -2.47
N VAL A 124 -20.80 -20.06 -2.27
CA VAL A 124 -22.14 -19.64 -2.76
C VAL A 124 -22.54 -18.24 -2.28
N PRO A 125 -22.36 -17.86 -0.99
CA PRO A 125 -22.62 -16.49 -0.54
C PRO A 125 -21.76 -15.46 -1.26
N ASN A 126 -20.45 -15.69 -1.41
CA ASN A 126 -19.52 -14.76 -2.07
C ASN A 126 -19.87 -14.60 -3.56
N PHE A 127 -20.26 -15.68 -4.24
CA PHE A 127 -20.74 -15.58 -5.62
C PHE A 127 -21.95 -14.65 -5.73
N PHE A 128 -22.95 -14.79 -4.86
CA PHE A 128 -24.13 -13.92 -4.90
C PHE A 128 -23.79 -12.47 -4.52
N MET A 129 -22.92 -12.23 -3.56
CA MET A 129 -22.48 -10.89 -3.19
C MET A 129 -21.73 -10.21 -4.36
N ASN A 130 -20.83 -10.94 -5.03
CA ASN A 130 -20.22 -10.48 -6.28
C ASN A 130 -21.27 -10.15 -7.31
N TYR A 131 -22.17 -11.09 -7.61
CA TYR A 131 -23.22 -10.88 -8.61
C TYR A 131 -24.04 -9.61 -8.30
N PHE A 132 -24.44 -9.39 -7.06
CA PHE A 132 -25.18 -8.20 -6.68
C PHE A 132 -24.33 -6.92 -6.81
N SER A 133 -23.08 -6.92 -6.42
CA SER A 133 -22.18 -5.75 -6.54
C SER A 133 -21.99 -5.34 -8.01
N TYR A 134 -21.79 -6.31 -8.92
CA TYR A 134 -21.75 -6.04 -10.36
C TYR A 134 -23.11 -5.55 -10.88
N MET A 135 -24.19 -6.18 -10.47
CA MET A 135 -25.54 -5.79 -10.87
C MET A 135 -25.89 -4.37 -10.44
N LEU A 136 -25.37 -3.88 -9.30
CA LEU A 136 -25.55 -2.50 -8.85
C LEU A 136 -25.08 -1.51 -9.92
N LEU A 137 -23.89 -1.68 -10.49
CA LEU A 137 -23.38 -0.80 -11.54
C LEU A 137 -24.17 -0.95 -12.84
N TYR A 138 -24.55 -2.18 -13.21
CA TYR A 138 -25.43 -2.44 -14.36
C TYR A 138 -26.76 -1.72 -14.24
N MET A 139 -27.42 -1.81 -13.11
CA MET A 139 -28.72 -1.17 -12.87
C MET A 139 -28.59 0.35 -12.84
N PHE A 140 -27.57 0.88 -12.15
CA PHE A 140 -27.31 2.31 -12.10
C PHE A 140 -27.13 2.89 -13.51
N LEU A 141 -26.24 2.34 -14.32
CA LEU A 141 -26.02 2.82 -15.68
C LEU A 141 -27.21 2.57 -16.60
N TYR A 142 -27.98 1.48 -16.39
CA TYR A 142 -29.20 1.28 -17.12
C TYR A 142 -30.26 2.37 -16.80
N PHE A 143 -30.41 2.74 -15.56
CA PHE A 143 -31.31 3.83 -15.19
C PHE A 143 -30.88 5.17 -15.82
N LEU A 144 -29.57 5.42 -15.92
CA LEU A 144 -29.06 6.61 -16.59
C LEU A 144 -29.26 6.58 -18.11
N CYS A 145 -28.85 5.49 -18.78
CA CYS A 145 -28.81 5.38 -20.22
C CYS A 145 -30.17 4.96 -20.80
N GLY A 146 -30.93 4.12 -20.10
CA GLY A 146 -32.20 3.55 -20.55
C GLY A 146 -32.06 2.62 -21.75
N ARG A 147 -30.86 2.01 -21.99
CA ARG A 147 -30.56 1.18 -23.17
C ARG A 147 -29.69 0.01 -22.78
N PHE A 148 -30.19 -1.21 -22.81
CA PHE A 148 -29.42 -2.41 -22.43
C PHE A 148 -28.05 -2.51 -23.11
N ARG A 149 -28.05 -2.42 -24.45
CA ARG A 149 -26.82 -2.56 -25.22
C ARG A 149 -25.76 -1.53 -24.88
N LEU A 150 -26.14 -0.26 -24.69
CA LEU A 150 -25.20 0.80 -24.30
C LEU A 150 -24.68 0.57 -22.89
N THR A 151 -25.56 0.21 -21.97
CA THR A 151 -25.20 -0.11 -20.58
C THR A 151 -24.20 -1.24 -20.52
N ILE A 152 -24.47 -2.38 -21.15
CA ILE A 152 -23.57 -3.53 -21.18
C ILE A 152 -22.20 -3.14 -21.74
N GLY A 153 -22.18 -2.38 -22.85
CA GLY A 153 -20.92 -1.92 -23.43
C GLY A 153 -20.09 -1.06 -22.48
N ILE A 154 -20.69 -0.04 -21.87
CA ILE A 154 -19.99 0.88 -20.95
C ILE A 154 -19.53 0.14 -19.69
N VAL A 155 -20.41 -0.63 -19.06
CA VAL A 155 -20.09 -1.35 -17.82
C VAL A 155 -18.91 -2.30 -18.03
N ASN A 156 -18.89 -3.06 -19.12
CA ASN A 156 -17.80 -4.01 -19.36
C ASN A 156 -16.49 -3.34 -19.73
N ILE A 157 -16.52 -2.16 -20.37
CA ILE A 157 -15.30 -1.37 -20.55
C ILE A 157 -14.77 -0.92 -19.19
N LEU A 158 -15.64 -0.43 -18.30
CA LEU A 158 -15.22 -0.01 -16.95
C LEU A 158 -14.65 -1.18 -16.13
N PHE A 159 -15.30 -2.34 -16.14
CA PHE A 159 -14.80 -3.53 -15.46
C PHE A 159 -13.50 -4.06 -16.06
N PHE A 160 -13.32 -3.99 -17.38
CA PHE A 160 -12.07 -4.36 -18.01
C PHE A 160 -10.93 -3.44 -17.59
N ILE A 161 -11.15 -2.11 -17.56
CA ILE A 161 -10.17 -1.13 -17.06
C ILE A 161 -9.87 -1.40 -15.60
N PHE A 162 -10.89 -1.61 -14.77
CA PHE A 162 -10.73 -1.94 -13.36
C PHE A 162 -9.87 -3.19 -13.16
N GLY A 163 -10.20 -4.31 -13.82
CA GLY A 163 -9.45 -5.55 -13.71
C GLY A 163 -7.99 -5.42 -14.17
N MET A 164 -7.76 -4.71 -15.29
CA MET A 164 -6.43 -4.40 -15.79
C MET A 164 -5.62 -3.56 -14.79
N THR A 165 -6.23 -2.52 -14.24
CA THR A 165 -5.58 -1.64 -13.24
C THR A 165 -5.25 -2.42 -11.97
N ASN A 166 -6.21 -3.21 -11.45
CA ASN A 166 -6.00 -4.06 -10.29
C ASN A 166 -4.84 -5.04 -10.50
N TYR A 167 -4.81 -5.72 -11.65
CA TYR A 167 -3.74 -6.65 -12.00
C TYR A 167 -2.34 -6.01 -11.97
N PHE A 168 -2.18 -4.84 -12.58
CA PHE A 168 -0.87 -4.20 -12.59
C PHE A 168 -0.48 -3.61 -11.23
N ILE A 169 -1.43 -3.09 -10.46
CA ILE A 169 -1.16 -2.61 -9.10
C ILE A 169 -0.74 -3.78 -8.20
N ASP A 170 -1.45 -4.89 -8.25
CA ASP A 170 -1.12 -6.10 -7.49
C ASP A 170 0.24 -6.68 -7.91
N LEU A 171 0.53 -6.71 -9.22
CA LEU A 171 1.83 -7.15 -9.74
C LEU A 171 3.00 -6.27 -9.27
N LEU A 172 2.80 -4.95 -9.13
CA LEU A 172 3.84 -3.99 -8.77
C LEU A 172 4.02 -3.83 -7.26
N ARG A 173 2.93 -3.92 -6.51
CA ARG A 173 2.89 -3.60 -5.07
C ARG A 173 2.68 -4.84 -4.18
N GLY A 174 2.25 -5.96 -4.77
CA GLY A 174 1.87 -7.16 -4.00
C GLY A 174 0.56 -7.03 -3.21
N THR A 175 -0.20 -5.95 -3.43
CA THR A 175 -1.51 -5.72 -2.83
C THR A 175 -2.48 -5.19 -3.87
N PRO A 176 -3.79 -5.57 -3.82
CA PRO A 176 -4.75 -5.21 -4.83
C PRO A 176 -5.15 -3.72 -4.79
N LEU A 177 -5.77 -3.25 -5.88
CA LEU A 177 -6.34 -1.91 -5.99
C LEU A 177 -7.43 -1.67 -4.93
N VAL A 178 -7.27 -0.67 -4.10
CA VAL A 178 -8.26 -0.23 -3.11
C VAL A 178 -8.79 1.18 -3.41
N PRO A 179 -9.94 1.60 -2.85
CA PRO A 179 -10.51 2.91 -3.16
C PRO A 179 -9.61 4.11 -2.85
N MET A 180 -8.73 4.01 -1.86
CA MET A 180 -7.76 5.07 -1.52
C MET A 180 -6.75 5.34 -2.63
N ASP A 181 -6.38 4.33 -3.42
CA ASP A 181 -5.45 4.48 -4.55
C ASP A 181 -5.92 5.50 -5.61
N VAL A 182 -7.22 5.79 -5.64
CA VAL A 182 -7.77 6.82 -6.55
C VAL A 182 -7.19 8.21 -6.24
N PHE A 183 -6.87 8.48 -4.98
CA PHE A 183 -6.28 9.76 -4.56
C PHE A 183 -4.79 9.85 -4.91
N SER A 184 -4.07 8.72 -4.90
CA SER A 184 -2.65 8.62 -5.26
C SER A 184 -2.41 8.26 -6.73
N MET A 185 -3.43 8.31 -7.59
CA MET A 185 -3.36 7.85 -8.98
C MET A 185 -2.30 8.58 -9.82
N ARG A 186 -2.03 9.87 -9.54
CA ARG A 186 -1.01 10.64 -10.25
C ARG A 186 0.39 10.09 -10.01
N THR A 187 0.74 9.83 -8.76
CA THR A 187 2.03 9.24 -8.37
C THR A 187 2.15 7.82 -8.91
N GLY A 188 1.11 7.00 -8.76
CA GLY A 188 1.07 5.65 -9.35
C GLY A 188 1.30 5.64 -10.86
N MET A 189 0.76 6.60 -11.63
CA MET A 189 1.01 6.71 -13.08
C MET A 189 2.45 7.09 -13.40
N ASN A 190 3.08 7.95 -12.61
CA ASN A 190 4.48 8.34 -12.81
C ASN A 190 5.42 7.14 -12.58
N VAL A 191 5.19 6.39 -11.51
CA VAL A 191 5.93 5.16 -11.21
C VAL A 191 5.69 4.08 -12.27
N ALA A 192 4.43 3.89 -12.67
CA ALA A 192 4.03 2.91 -13.69
C ALA A 192 4.72 3.13 -15.06
N ALA A 193 5.04 4.36 -15.43
CA ALA A 193 5.73 4.66 -16.68
C ALA A 193 7.14 4.06 -16.77
N GLY A 194 7.77 3.75 -15.61
CA GLY A 194 9.10 3.14 -15.52
C GLY A 194 9.13 1.61 -15.58
N TYR A 195 7.98 0.92 -15.68
CA TYR A 195 7.94 -0.53 -15.68
C TYR A 195 7.72 -1.13 -17.08
N ASN A 196 8.30 -2.31 -17.31
CA ASN A 196 8.05 -3.10 -18.52
C ASN A 196 6.81 -3.97 -18.32
N TYR A 197 5.81 -3.76 -19.16
CA TYR A 197 4.55 -4.50 -19.10
C TYR A 197 4.63 -5.75 -19.97
N ASN A 198 4.84 -6.90 -19.35
CA ASN A 198 4.85 -8.18 -20.07
C ASN A 198 3.43 -8.75 -20.21
N LEU A 199 3.20 -9.42 -21.34
CA LEU A 199 1.97 -10.12 -21.56
C LEU A 199 1.94 -11.40 -20.71
N SER A 200 0.85 -11.61 -19.97
CA SER A 200 0.61 -12.82 -19.18
C SER A 200 -0.62 -13.58 -19.68
N TRP A 201 -0.75 -14.85 -19.26
CA TRP A 201 -1.93 -15.64 -19.60
C TRP A 201 -3.23 -15.03 -19.05
N GLN A 202 -3.19 -14.40 -17.89
CA GLN A 202 -4.30 -13.69 -17.26
C GLN A 202 -4.84 -12.59 -18.17
N ILE A 203 -3.95 -11.76 -18.70
CA ILE A 203 -4.32 -10.69 -19.64
C ILE A 203 -4.94 -11.27 -20.92
N VAL A 204 -4.36 -12.34 -21.47
CA VAL A 204 -4.88 -13.00 -22.68
C VAL A 204 -6.30 -13.52 -22.44
N MET A 205 -6.53 -14.23 -21.32
CA MET A 205 -7.86 -14.76 -20.97
C MET A 205 -8.88 -13.65 -20.78
N ALA A 206 -8.53 -12.61 -20.04
CA ALA A 206 -9.40 -11.45 -19.83
C ALA A 206 -9.76 -10.75 -21.15
N CYS A 207 -8.80 -10.57 -22.07
CA CYS A 207 -9.04 -10.03 -23.41
C CYS A 207 -9.99 -10.89 -24.24
N LEU A 208 -9.82 -12.22 -24.24
CA LEU A 208 -10.74 -13.14 -24.91
C LEU A 208 -12.16 -13.04 -24.35
N MET A 209 -12.29 -13.01 -23.02
CA MET A 209 -13.58 -12.81 -22.35
C MET A 209 -14.21 -11.45 -22.69
N PHE A 210 -13.43 -10.38 -22.72
CA PHE A 210 -13.90 -9.06 -23.11
C PHE A 210 -14.46 -9.06 -24.54
N VAL A 211 -13.76 -9.70 -25.49
CA VAL A 211 -14.24 -9.85 -26.87
C VAL A 211 -15.57 -10.62 -26.92
N ILE A 212 -15.70 -11.71 -26.15
CA ILE A 212 -16.93 -12.47 -26.02
C ILE A 212 -18.08 -11.59 -25.51
N VAL A 213 -17.87 -10.84 -24.44
CA VAL A 213 -18.86 -9.91 -23.90
C VAL A 213 -19.31 -8.90 -24.96
N MET A 214 -18.37 -8.31 -25.70
CA MET A 214 -18.69 -7.33 -26.76
C MET A 214 -19.44 -7.96 -27.92
N LEU A 215 -19.14 -9.21 -28.29
CA LEU A 215 -19.85 -9.95 -29.31
C LEU A 215 -21.25 -10.36 -28.85
N LEU A 216 -21.43 -10.79 -27.59
CA LEU A 216 -22.76 -11.03 -27.01
C LEU A 216 -23.58 -9.74 -27.00
N ASN A 217 -23.00 -8.63 -26.61
CA ASN A 217 -23.63 -7.32 -26.62
C ASN A 217 -24.07 -6.91 -28.07
N ARG A 218 -23.26 -7.26 -29.08
CA ARG A 218 -23.61 -7.04 -30.48
C ARG A 218 -24.86 -7.81 -30.93
N GLN A 219 -25.17 -8.96 -30.33
CA GLN A 219 -26.38 -9.73 -30.63
C GLN A 219 -27.66 -9.02 -30.17
N MET A 220 -27.55 -8.07 -29.22
CA MET A 220 -28.70 -7.36 -28.66
C MET A 220 -29.17 -6.22 -29.56
N LYS A 221 -30.48 -6.04 -29.64
CA LYS A 221 -31.08 -4.83 -30.22
C LYS A 221 -31.13 -3.70 -29.19
N ASN A 222 -31.05 -2.47 -29.66
CA ASN A 222 -31.05 -1.28 -28.84
C ASN A 222 -32.49 -0.87 -28.46
N VAL A 223 -33.06 -1.53 -27.47
CA VAL A 223 -34.42 -1.22 -26.98
C VAL A 223 -34.33 0.05 -26.09
N GLN A 224 -35.15 1.07 -26.42
CA GLN A 224 -35.20 2.33 -25.71
C GLN A 224 -36.60 2.63 -25.16
N PRO A 225 -36.70 3.31 -24.00
CA PRO A 225 -37.98 3.90 -23.59
C PRO A 225 -38.35 5.03 -24.55
N LYS A 226 -39.51 4.91 -25.20
CA LYS A 226 -39.99 5.90 -26.20
C LYS A 226 -40.45 7.22 -25.57
N LYS A 227 -40.98 7.21 -24.33
CA LYS A 227 -41.60 8.38 -23.69
C LYS A 227 -40.54 9.17 -22.86
N ARG A 228 -40.46 10.51 -23.07
CA ARG A 228 -39.57 11.44 -22.29
C ARG A 228 -39.79 11.30 -20.79
N ARG A 229 -41.05 11.16 -20.33
CA ARG A 229 -41.39 10.95 -18.91
C ARG A 229 -40.70 9.72 -18.31
N ARG A 230 -40.67 8.58 -19.06
CA ARG A 230 -39.98 7.37 -18.57
C ARG A 230 -38.48 7.54 -18.43
N LYS A 231 -37.85 8.32 -19.34
CA LYS A 231 -36.40 8.64 -19.21
C LYS A 231 -36.09 9.48 -17.97
N ILE A 232 -36.96 10.43 -17.62
CA ILE A 232 -36.81 11.24 -16.42
C ILE A 232 -36.99 10.37 -15.17
N ILE A 233 -38.04 9.54 -15.15
CA ILE A 233 -38.28 8.60 -14.04
C ILE A 233 -37.06 7.69 -13.82
N LEU A 234 -36.50 7.09 -14.89
CA LEU A 234 -35.30 6.23 -14.77
C LEU A 234 -34.10 6.98 -14.17
N ARG A 235 -33.88 8.25 -14.54
CA ARG A 235 -32.77 9.04 -13.97
C ARG A 235 -32.99 9.36 -12.50
N VAL A 236 -34.22 9.67 -12.10
CA VAL A 236 -34.57 9.86 -10.68
C VAL A 236 -34.38 8.55 -9.92
N CYS A 237 -34.82 7.43 -10.49
CA CYS A 237 -34.56 6.10 -9.91
C CYS A 237 -33.05 5.81 -9.76
N ALA A 238 -32.22 6.21 -10.74
CA ALA A 238 -30.78 6.04 -10.62
C ALA A 238 -30.19 6.81 -9.45
N LEU A 239 -30.61 8.07 -9.28
CA LEU A 239 -30.17 8.91 -8.17
C LEU A 239 -30.60 8.33 -6.81
N VAL A 240 -31.89 8.00 -6.68
CA VAL A 240 -32.41 7.40 -5.45
C VAL A 240 -31.73 6.07 -5.13
N TYR A 241 -31.52 5.24 -6.16
CA TYR A 241 -30.85 3.94 -6.04
C TYR A 241 -29.42 4.08 -5.49
N ILE A 242 -28.62 5.01 -6.05
CA ILE A 242 -27.24 5.18 -5.59
C ILE A 242 -27.19 5.75 -4.16
N LEU A 243 -28.10 6.68 -3.84
CA LEU A 243 -28.20 7.23 -2.48
C LEU A 243 -28.57 6.17 -1.45
N LEU A 244 -29.53 5.30 -1.77
CA LEU A 244 -29.94 4.21 -0.88
C LEU A 244 -28.81 3.21 -0.66
N ILE A 245 -28.06 2.86 -1.71
CA ILE A 245 -26.94 1.92 -1.59
C ILE A 245 -25.78 2.56 -0.83
N ALA A 246 -25.42 3.79 -1.15
CA ALA A 246 -24.37 4.51 -0.42
C ALA A 246 -24.74 4.65 1.06
N SER A 247 -25.99 4.97 1.37
CA SER A 247 -26.49 5.02 2.74
C SER A 247 -26.47 3.66 3.44
N PHE A 248 -26.77 2.58 2.72
CA PHE A 248 -26.75 1.22 3.29
C PHE A 248 -25.31 0.75 3.53
N VAL A 249 -24.42 0.88 2.55
CA VAL A 249 -23.03 0.41 2.65
C VAL A 249 -22.24 1.22 3.68
N ASN A 250 -22.37 2.55 3.68
CA ASN A 250 -21.58 3.41 4.57
C ASN A 250 -22.29 3.71 5.92
N GLY A 251 -23.59 3.57 5.99
CA GLY A 251 -24.37 3.94 7.17
C GLY A 251 -24.79 2.78 8.07
N THR A 252 -24.43 1.53 7.72
CA THR A 252 -24.80 0.35 8.53
C THR A 252 -23.65 -0.66 8.59
N ASP A 253 -23.58 -1.42 9.69
CA ASP A 253 -22.64 -2.53 9.87
C ASP A 253 -23.22 -3.89 9.46
N VAL A 254 -24.43 -3.92 8.91
CA VAL A 254 -25.16 -5.16 8.58
C VAL A 254 -24.30 -6.15 7.75
N LEU A 255 -23.52 -5.66 6.78
CA LEU A 255 -22.65 -6.52 5.99
C LEU A 255 -21.50 -7.07 6.85
N ALA A 256 -20.83 -6.22 7.62
CA ALA A 256 -19.72 -6.60 8.49
C ALA A 256 -20.16 -7.57 9.60
N ASP A 257 -21.33 -7.33 10.23
CA ASP A 257 -21.93 -8.19 11.25
C ASP A 257 -22.25 -9.61 10.74
N HIS A 258 -22.45 -9.75 9.42
CA HIS A 258 -22.68 -11.04 8.77
C HIS A 258 -21.41 -11.64 8.11
N GLY A 259 -20.23 -11.11 8.45
CA GLY A 259 -18.95 -11.61 7.97
C GLY A 259 -18.53 -11.08 6.58
N PHE A 260 -19.28 -10.15 5.99
CA PHE A 260 -18.95 -9.51 4.73
C PHE A 260 -18.17 -8.21 4.96
N LYS A 261 -16.91 -8.35 5.34
CA LYS A 261 -15.96 -7.26 5.56
C LYS A 261 -14.69 -7.50 4.73
N PRO A 262 -13.88 -6.46 4.44
CA PRO A 262 -12.56 -6.68 3.85
C PRO A 262 -11.71 -7.56 4.77
N ASP A 263 -10.81 -8.32 4.19
CA ASP A 263 -9.75 -8.96 4.94
C ASP A 263 -8.66 -7.90 5.15
N PHE A 264 -8.67 -7.25 6.32
CA PHE A 264 -7.70 -6.20 6.64
C PHE A 264 -6.31 -6.77 6.84
N TRP A 265 -6.23 -8.02 7.32
CA TRP A 265 -4.98 -8.72 7.52
C TRP A 265 -4.31 -9.12 6.20
N ASN A 266 -5.09 -9.57 5.22
CA ASN A 266 -4.60 -9.97 3.90
C ASN A 266 -5.57 -9.55 2.80
N GLN A 267 -5.37 -8.36 2.26
CA GLN A 267 -6.22 -7.82 1.19
C GLN A 267 -6.22 -8.73 -0.06
N SER A 268 -5.05 -9.28 -0.44
CA SER A 268 -4.95 -10.17 -1.60
C SER A 268 -5.76 -11.45 -1.40
N ARG A 269 -5.70 -12.06 -0.21
CA ARG A 269 -6.56 -13.21 0.16
C ARG A 269 -8.04 -12.84 0.09
N GLY A 270 -8.42 -11.68 0.61
CA GLY A 270 -9.79 -11.18 0.55
C GLY A 270 -10.29 -11.04 -0.89
N TYR A 271 -9.48 -10.48 -1.77
CA TYR A 271 -9.80 -10.31 -3.20
C TYR A 271 -9.91 -11.65 -3.92
N HIS A 272 -9.03 -12.61 -3.62
CA HIS A 272 -9.08 -13.94 -4.22
C HIS A 272 -10.32 -14.75 -3.78
N HIS A 273 -10.64 -14.78 -2.48
CA HIS A 273 -11.77 -15.57 -1.95
C HIS A 273 -13.14 -14.95 -2.16
N SER A 274 -13.23 -13.63 -2.14
CA SER A 274 -14.52 -12.92 -2.20
C SER A 274 -14.75 -12.17 -3.50
N GLY A 275 -13.73 -12.03 -4.36
CA GLY A 275 -13.78 -11.36 -5.66
C GLY A 275 -13.37 -9.90 -5.62
N SER A 276 -12.64 -9.47 -6.63
CA SER A 276 -11.94 -8.19 -6.73
C SER A 276 -12.85 -6.97 -6.63
N TRP A 277 -13.88 -6.89 -7.48
CA TRP A 277 -14.79 -5.75 -7.48
C TRP A 277 -15.61 -5.67 -6.20
N TYR A 278 -16.02 -6.81 -5.65
CA TYR A 278 -16.79 -6.84 -4.42
C TYR A 278 -15.96 -6.34 -3.23
N ASN A 279 -14.71 -6.80 -3.09
CA ASN A 279 -13.81 -6.29 -2.05
C ASN A 279 -13.47 -4.81 -2.22
N PHE A 280 -13.24 -4.35 -3.46
CA PHE A 280 -13.10 -2.92 -3.72
C PHE A 280 -14.33 -2.14 -3.20
N CYS A 281 -15.55 -2.64 -3.44
CA CYS A 281 -16.77 -2.01 -2.92
C CYS A 281 -16.85 -2.05 -1.39
N LEU A 282 -16.43 -3.14 -0.75
CA LEU A 282 -16.40 -3.25 0.71
C LEU A 282 -15.43 -2.22 1.32
N ASN A 283 -14.25 -2.05 0.74
CA ASN A 283 -13.27 -1.06 1.19
C ASN A 283 -13.76 0.38 1.09
N THR A 284 -14.79 0.70 0.28
CA THR A 284 -15.33 2.07 0.21
C THR A 284 -15.87 2.59 1.54
N LYS A 285 -16.34 1.71 2.42
CA LYS A 285 -16.80 2.08 3.76
C LYS A 285 -15.69 2.64 4.63
N TYR A 286 -14.45 2.22 4.41
CA TYR A 286 -13.29 2.50 5.23
C TYR A 286 -12.39 3.60 4.65
N ILE A 287 -12.86 4.36 3.66
CA ILE A 287 -12.12 5.52 3.09
C ILE A 287 -11.94 6.63 4.14
N HIS A 288 -12.90 6.80 5.04
CA HIS A 288 -12.84 7.81 6.08
C HIS A 288 -12.36 7.20 7.39
N VAL A 289 -11.31 7.79 7.97
CA VAL A 289 -10.87 7.43 9.31
C VAL A 289 -11.94 7.88 10.32
N SER A 290 -12.54 6.91 10.98
CA SER A 290 -13.49 7.19 12.05
C SER A 290 -12.75 7.62 13.30
N GLN A 291 -13.38 8.51 14.08
CA GLN A 291 -12.88 8.88 15.40
C GLN A 291 -12.82 7.61 16.28
N PRO A 292 -11.66 7.33 16.95
CA PRO A 292 -11.55 6.18 17.83
C PRO A 292 -12.58 6.18 18.95
N GLU A 293 -12.88 5.00 19.48
CA GLU A 293 -13.88 4.85 20.55
C GLU A 293 -13.41 5.58 21.83
N GLY A 294 -14.27 6.47 22.35
CA GLY A 294 -13.97 7.24 23.56
C GLY A 294 -12.97 8.39 23.37
N TYR A 295 -12.60 8.73 22.13
CA TYR A 295 -11.70 9.84 21.88
C TYR A 295 -12.24 11.17 22.39
N ASP A 296 -11.41 11.85 23.16
CA ASP A 296 -11.58 13.25 23.59
C ASP A 296 -10.20 13.91 23.57
N SER A 297 -10.04 15.00 22.82
CA SER A 297 -8.74 15.69 22.73
C SER A 297 -8.21 16.14 24.08
N GLY A 298 -9.07 16.52 25.02
CA GLY A 298 -8.66 16.91 26.38
C GLY A 298 -8.16 15.75 27.25
N ASN A 299 -8.37 14.50 26.83
CA ASN A 299 -7.95 13.31 27.59
C ASN A 299 -6.72 12.61 26.98
N VAL A 300 -6.18 13.07 25.85
CA VAL A 300 -5.03 12.42 25.18
C VAL A 300 -3.80 12.39 26.08
N GLY A 301 -3.50 13.49 26.77
CA GLY A 301 -2.41 13.54 27.73
C GLY A 301 -2.58 12.55 28.89
N GLN A 302 -3.82 12.30 29.33
CA GLN A 302 -4.06 11.29 30.37
C GLN A 302 -3.83 9.85 29.86
N VAL A 303 -4.18 9.55 28.61
CA VAL A 303 -3.89 8.24 27.99
C VAL A 303 -2.39 8.00 27.97
N ILE A 304 -1.60 9.01 27.61
CA ILE A 304 -0.13 8.95 27.62
C ILE A 304 0.39 8.68 29.05
N LEU A 305 -0.04 9.50 30.01
CA LEU A 305 0.39 9.37 31.41
C LEU A 305 0.00 8.02 32.04
N GLU A 306 -1.20 7.51 31.76
CA GLU A 306 -1.64 6.21 32.28
C GLU A 306 -0.84 5.06 31.71
N THR A 307 -0.44 5.11 30.42
CA THR A 307 0.38 4.08 29.79
C THR A 307 1.80 4.11 30.35
N VAL A 308 2.41 5.28 30.46
CA VAL A 308 3.76 5.42 31.06
C VAL A 308 3.77 5.03 32.53
N ALA A 309 2.72 5.37 33.29
CA ALA A 309 2.62 5.03 34.71
C ALA A 309 2.26 3.56 35.00
N ALA A 310 1.76 2.82 34.00
CA ALA A 310 1.43 1.40 34.14
C ALA A 310 2.65 0.50 34.07
N GLU A 311 3.81 1.02 33.67
CA GLU A 311 5.07 0.30 33.79
C GLU A 311 5.45 0.09 35.26
N ASP A 312 6.11 -1.03 35.54
CA ASP A 312 6.41 -1.55 36.87
C ASP A 312 7.02 -0.48 37.79
N PRO A 313 6.38 -0.10 38.92
CA PRO A 313 6.88 0.93 39.82
C PRO A 313 8.19 0.58 40.53
N ASP A 314 8.72 -0.63 40.38
CA ASP A 314 10.02 -1.06 40.86
C ASP A 314 11.18 -0.73 39.89
N VAL A 315 10.89 -0.25 38.67
CA VAL A 315 11.87 0.31 37.74
C VAL A 315 12.04 1.80 38.08
N ASN A 316 13.20 2.18 38.51
CA ASN A 316 13.58 3.48 39.09
C ASN A 316 13.01 4.72 38.41
N ASN A 317 12.45 5.64 39.18
CA ASN A 317 11.84 6.92 38.77
C ASN A 317 12.82 7.97 38.18
N ASP A 318 14.07 7.63 37.92
CA ASP A 318 15.07 8.51 37.28
C ASP A 318 15.59 7.98 35.93
N ALA A 319 15.07 6.87 35.45
CA ALA A 319 15.55 6.23 34.24
C ALA A 319 14.70 6.62 33.07
N THR A 320 15.31 7.15 32.04
CA THR A 320 14.77 7.17 30.67
C THR A 320 14.33 5.76 30.33
N ILE A 321 13.06 5.56 29.98
CA ILE A 321 12.54 4.23 29.61
C ILE A 321 13.40 3.67 28.48
N ASN A 322 14.17 2.62 28.78
CA ASN A 322 15.08 2.04 27.79
C ASN A 322 14.32 1.03 26.93
N LEU A 323 14.20 1.31 25.64
CA LEU A 323 13.54 0.46 24.68
C LEU A 323 14.20 -0.92 24.56
N LEU A 324 15.50 -1.02 24.81
CA LEU A 324 16.28 -2.22 24.54
C LEU A 324 16.38 -3.21 25.68
N THR A 325 16.54 -2.76 26.89
CA THR A 325 16.98 -3.63 27.97
C THR A 325 16.12 -3.57 29.23
N GLY A 326 15.34 -2.52 29.43
CA GLY A 326 14.76 -2.25 30.75
C GLY A 326 15.81 -2.05 31.86
N GLU A 327 17.11 -1.97 31.51
CA GLU A 327 18.22 -1.82 32.44
C GLU A 327 18.78 -0.38 32.44
N ASP A 328 19.01 0.17 33.61
CA ASP A 328 19.33 1.56 33.88
C ASP A 328 20.77 2.03 33.57
N ASN A 329 21.57 1.31 32.81
CA ASN A 329 23.03 1.49 32.82
C ASN A 329 23.63 2.20 31.61
N TYR A 330 22.83 2.64 30.62
CA TYR A 330 23.38 3.40 29.50
C TYR A 330 23.38 4.90 29.79
N VAL A 331 24.54 5.47 29.97
CA VAL A 331 24.74 6.93 30.11
C VAL A 331 25.35 7.43 28.80
N PRO A 332 24.63 8.20 27.96
CA PRO A 332 25.21 8.83 26.79
C PRO A 332 26.41 9.71 27.11
N THR A 333 27.30 9.90 26.17
CA THR A 333 28.57 10.63 26.31
C THR A 333 28.44 12.10 26.72
N GLY A 334 27.24 12.65 26.84
CA GLY A 334 26.98 14.04 27.21
C GLY A 334 27.19 15.06 26.07
N GLU A 335 27.71 14.64 24.92
CA GLU A 335 27.80 15.44 23.69
C GLU A 335 26.74 14.99 22.71
N LYS A 336 26.03 15.94 22.06
CA LYS A 336 25.02 15.62 21.04
C LYS A 336 25.72 15.06 19.78
N PRO A 337 25.50 13.80 19.40
CA PRO A 337 26.15 13.21 18.23
C PRO A 337 25.56 13.76 16.94
N ASN A 338 26.31 13.68 15.85
CA ASN A 338 25.72 13.78 14.51
C ASN A 338 24.89 12.52 14.22
N ILE A 339 23.77 12.70 13.54
CA ILE A 339 22.82 11.63 13.25
C ILE A 339 22.67 11.49 11.72
N ILE A 340 22.91 10.29 11.22
CA ILE A 340 22.67 9.91 9.83
C ILE A 340 21.67 8.77 9.83
N ALA A 341 20.44 9.06 9.39
CA ALA A 341 19.39 8.05 9.23
C ALA A 341 19.22 7.74 7.76
N ILE A 342 19.41 6.48 7.38
CA ILE A 342 19.34 5.98 6.02
C ILE A 342 18.18 5.00 5.92
N MET A 343 17.18 5.34 5.12
CA MET A 343 16.19 4.37 4.68
C MET A 343 16.64 3.84 3.32
N ASN A 344 17.18 2.64 3.33
CA ASN A 344 17.73 2.02 2.13
C ASN A 344 16.59 1.34 1.35
N GLU A 345 16.34 1.84 0.15
CA GLU A 345 15.28 1.39 -0.77
C GLU A 345 15.33 -0.13 -0.95
N THR A 346 14.24 -0.80 -0.64
CA THR A 346 14.05 -2.24 -0.80
C THR A 346 15.16 -3.08 -0.13
N LEU A 347 15.78 -2.61 0.94
CA LEU A 347 16.73 -3.42 1.71
C LEU A 347 15.96 -4.46 2.53
N SER A 348 16.13 -5.73 2.22
CA SER A 348 15.57 -6.82 3.03
C SER A 348 16.53 -8.00 3.11
N ASP A 349 16.27 -8.91 4.04
CA ASP A 349 16.99 -10.18 4.12
C ASP A 349 16.06 -11.36 3.85
N PRO A 350 15.94 -11.84 2.60
CA PRO A 350 15.10 -12.98 2.27
C PRO A 350 15.44 -14.27 3.02
N ALA A 351 16.68 -14.44 3.49
CA ALA A 351 17.05 -15.61 4.27
C ALA A 351 16.38 -15.65 5.65
N SER A 352 15.88 -14.51 6.15
CA SER A 352 15.08 -14.45 7.39
C SER A 352 13.68 -15.06 7.24
N LEU A 353 13.16 -15.19 6.01
CA LEU A 353 11.82 -15.73 5.71
C LEU A 353 11.82 -17.24 5.56
N GLY A 354 12.97 -17.86 5.25
CA GLY A 354 13.08 -19.29 5.04
C GLY A 354 14.49 -19.72 4.65
N TYR A 355 14.65 -21.00 4.34
CA TYR A 355 15.97 -21.56 4.05
C TYR A 355 16.45 -21.17 2.65
N LEU A 356 17.29 -20.14 2.58
CA LEU A 356 17.92 -19.64 1.37
C LEU A 356 19.45 -19.91 1.43
N GLN A 357 20.01 -20.51 0.36
CA GLN A 357 21.46 -20.61 0.15
C GLN A 357 21.84 -19.94 -1.18
N THR A 358 22.87 -19.14 -1.12
CA THR A 358 23.40 -18.38 -2.26
C THR A 358 24.87 -18.70 -2.48
N THR A 359 25.43 -18.26 -3.61
CA THR A 359 26.85 -18.44 -3.92
C THR A 359 27.76 -17.73 -2.94
N GLU A 360 27.30 -16.67 -2.32
CA GLU A 360 27.98 -15.87 -1.28
C GLU A 360 26.95 -15.16 -0.40
N ASP A 361 27.35 -14.73 0.78
CA ASP A 361 26.50 -13.94 1.66
C ASP A 361 26.34 -12.52 1.10
N TYR A 362 25.12 -12.15 0.73
CA TYR A 362 24.80 -10.86 0.10
C TYR A 362 24.65 -9.69 1.11
N LEU A 363 24.66 -9.96 2.41
CA LEU A 363 24.68 -8.98 3.50
C LEU A 363 25.83 -9.25 4.48
N SER A 364 26.97 -9.66 3.96
CA SER A 364 28.09 -10.16 4.74
C SER A 364 28.61 -9.16 5.78
N PHE A 365 28.61 -7.88 5.45
CA PHE A 365 29.03 -6.83 6.39
C PHE A 365 27.99 -6.63 7.49
N ILE A 366 26.72 -6.41 7.15
CA ILE A 366 25.62 -6.25 8.12
C ILE A 366 25.52 -7.46 9.05
N HIS A 367 25.65 -8.68 8.51
CA HIS A 367 25.64 -9.90 9.31
C HIS A 367 26.83 -9.96 10.28
N SER A 368 27.99 -9.45 9.89
CA SER A 368 29.22 -9.47 10.72
C SER A 368 29.28 -8.36 11.77
N MET A 369 28.48 -7.30 11.64
CA MET A 369 28.51 -6.17 12.57
C MET A 369 28.10 -6.59 13.98
N TYR A 370 28.88 -6.18 14.98
CA TYR A 370 28.63 -6.49 16.38
C TYR A 370 29.07 -5.36 17.31
N ASP A 371 30.30 -4.89 17.17
CA ASP A 371 30.88 -3.85 18.05
C ASP A 371 30.15 -2.52 17.85
N ASN A 372 29.74 -1.87 18.95
CA ASN A 372 28.98 -0.62 18.95
C ASN A 372 27.76 -0.68 18.04
N THR A 373 27.06 -1.81 18.02
CA THR A 373 25.99 -2.09 17.06
C THR A 373 24.75 -2.62 17.76
N ILE A 374 23.62 -1.99 17.44
CA ILE A 374 22.28 -2.52 17.69
C ILE A 374 21.70 -2.88 16.33
N LYS A 375 21.32 -4.14 16.14
CA LYS A 375 20.74 -4.59 14.87
C LYS A 375 19.59 -5.54 15.09
N GLY A 376 18.81 -5.77 14.04
CA GLY A 376 17.72 -6.72 14.12
C GLY A 376 16.76 -6.60 12.95
N THR A 377 15.52 -6.98 13.24
CA THR A 377 14.44 -6.98 12.28
C THR A 377 13.40 -5.94 12.67
N VAL A 378 13.04 -5.07 11.73
CA VAL A 378 11.98 -4.08 11.89
C VAL A 378 10.78 -4.44 11.02
N SER A 379 9.58 -4.40 11.59
CA SER A 379 8.33 -4.52 10.85
C SER A 379 7.97 -3.16 10.25
N VAL A 380 7.83 -3.13 8.92
CA VAL A 380 7.52 -1.93 8.13
C VAL A 380 6.08 -1.98 7.62
N PRO A 381 5.44 -0.84 7.35
CA PRO A 381 4.00 -0.82 7.09
C PRO A 381 3.58 -1.31 5.70
N VAL A 382 4.52 -1.56 4.79
CA VAL A 382 4.24 -1.84 3.38
C VAL A 382 5.09 -2.98 2.83
N PHE A 383 4.61 -3.59 1.74
CA PHE A 383 5.29 -4.63 0.98
C PHE A 383 5.41 -4.21 -0.49
N GLY A 384 6.59 -4.33 -1.07
CA GLY A 384 6.84 -4.19 -2.51
C GLY A 384 6.76 -2.78 -3.08
N ALA A 385 6.19 -1.83 -2.35
CA ALA A 385 6.09 -0.41 -2.70
C ALA A 385 5.48 0.40 -1.54
N GLY A 386 5.52 1.74 -1.63
CA GLY A 386 4.90 2.60 -0.63
C GLY A 386 5.88 3.21 0.36
N THR A 387 7.12 3.39 -0.08
CA THR A 387 8.27 3.98 0.64
C THR A 387 7.89 5.15 1.56
N SER A 388 7.03 6.07 1.09
CA SER A 388 6.59 7.23 1.87
C SER A 388 5.83 6.89 3.17
N ASN A 389 5.23 5.71 3.27
CA ASN A 389 4.58 5.26 4.49
C ASN A 389 5.60 4.80 5.54
N SER A 390 6.68 4.15 5.11
CA SER A 390 7.80 3.78 6.00
C SER A 390 8.57 5.01 6.48
N GLU A 391 8.77 6.01 5.59
CA GLU A 391 9.29 7.34 5.98
C GLU A 391 8.41 7.99 7.07
N TYR A 392 7.09 7.97 6.85
CA TYR A 392 6.13 8.56 7.77
C TYR A 392 6.17 7.92 9.15
N GLU A 393 6.13 6.60 9.24
CA GLU A 393 6.17 5.91 10.53
C GLU A 393 7.47 6.21 11.29
N PHE A 394 8.61 6.12 10.60
CA PHE A 394 9.91 6.45 11.19
C PHE A 394 9.98 7.91 11.66
N LEU A 395 9.58 8.86 10.81
CA LEU A 395 9.74 10.29 11.11
C LEU A 395 8.74 10.80 12.15
N THR A 396 7.56 10.18 12.29
CA THR A 396 6.50 10.71 13.16
C THR A 396 6.21 9.86 14.40
N GLY A 397 6.64 8.60 14.43
CA GLY A 397 6.24 7.64 15.47
C GLY A 397 4.78 7.16 15.36
N ASN A 398 4.02 7.65 14.37
CA ASN A 398 2.65 7.19 14.12
C ASN A 398 2.68 5.96 13.22
N SER A 399 1.78 4.99 13.45
CA SER A 399 1.58 3.88 12.52
C SER A 399 0.46 4.18 11.52
N ILE A 400 0.57 3.63 10.31
CA ILE A 400 -0.54 3.67 9.34
C ILE A 400 -1.64 2.65 9.64
N SER A 401 -1.50 1.84 10.68
CA SER A 401 -2.45 0.78 11.08
C SER A 401 -3.90 1.25 11.24
N MET A 402 -4.12 2.51 11.66
CA MET A 402 -5.44 3.11 11.79
C MET A 402 -5.98 3.74 10.50
N LEU A 403 -5.16 3.82 9.45
CA LEU A 403 -5.54 4.45 8.19
C LEU A 403 -6.18 3.43 7.24
N PRO A 404 -7.03 3.87 6.30
CA PRO A 404 -7.56 2.98 5.28
C PRO A 404 -6.46 2.29 4.48
N ALA A 405 -6.66 1.00 4.18
CA ALA A 405 -5.73 0.25 3.34
C ALA A 405 -5.43 0.99 2.02
N GLY A 406 -4.16 0.99 1.61
CA GLY A 406 -3.70 1.71 0.42
C GLY A 406 -3.55 3.22 0.60
N SER A 407 -3.66 3.75 1.83
CA SER A 407 -3.38 5.16 2.09
C SER A 407 -1.92 5.49 1.75
N SER A 408 -1.71 6.57 0.99
CA SER A 408 -0.44 7.27 0.91
C SER A 408 -0.53 8.48 1.84
N VAL A 409 0.17 8.41 2.97
CA VAL A 409 0.03 9.43 4.03
C VAL A 409 0.51 10.79 3.54
N TYR A 410 1.62 10.83 2.84
CA TYR A 410 2.20 12.04 2.28
C TYR A 410 1.29 12.78 1.30
N GLU A 411 0.52 12.05 0.50
CA GLU A 411 -0.38 12.64 -0.49
C GLU A 411 -1.76 12.98 0.07
N SER A 412 -2.21 12.25 1.10
CA SER A 412 -3.59 12.32 1.57
C SER A 412 -3.77 13.04 2.89
N TYR A 413 -2.78 13.00 3.78
CA TYR A 413 -2.95 13.44 5.15
C TYR A 413 -1.97 14.52 5.61
N ILE A 414 -0.76 14.66 5.04
CA ILE A 414 0.19 15.71 5.42
C ILE A 414 0.05 16.89 4.45
N ASN A 415 -0.50 17.99 4.94
CA ASN A 415 -0.68 19.22 4.18
C ASN A 415 -0.57 20.49 5.07
N GLU A 416 -0.04 20.32 6.28
CA GLU A 416 0.32 21.38 7.24
C GLU A 416 1.37 20.82 8.20
N ALA A 417 1.95 21.69 9.03
CA ALA A 417 2.98 21.33 9.99
C ALA A 417 2.59 20.10 10.84
N GLN A 418 3.46 19.10 10.83
CA GLN A 418 3.28 17.81 11.51
C GLN A 418 4.43 17.57 12.49
N PRO A 419 4.17 17.37 13.80
CA PRO A 419 5.21 16.97 14.76
C PRO A 419 5.93 15.71 14.31
N SER A 420 7.25 15.68 14.50
CA SER A 420 8.11 14.62 13.96
C SER A 420 9.45 14.56 14.70
N LEU A 421 10.25 13.52 14.45
CA LEU A 421 11.66 13.46 14.84
C LEU A 421 12.41 14.73 14.43
N VAL A 422 12.10 15.27 13.24
CA VAL A 422 12.75 16.46 12.70
C VAL A 422 12.48 17.68 13.57
N SER A 423 11.24 17.89 14.04
CA SER A 423 10.90 18.97 14.96
C SER A 423 11.49 18.76 16.36
N THR A 424 11.60 17.51 16.82
CA THR A 424 12.26 17.16 18.08
C THR A 424 13.76 17.49 18.04
N LEU A 425 14.42 17.25 16.91
CA LEU A 425 15.82 17.62 16.70
C LEU A 425 16.00 19.13 16.48
N ASP A 426 15.01 19.83 15.87
CA ASP A 426 15.00 21.30 15.79
C ASP A 426 15.06 21.94 17.17
N ALA A 427 14.19 21.48 18.10
CA ALA A 427 14.18 21.95 19.47
C ALA A 427 15.47 21.66 20.24
N GLN A 428 16.31 20.78 19.73
CA GLN A 428 17.61 20.44 20.29
C GLN A 428 18.81 21.08 19.54
N GLY A 429 18.52 21.91 18.52
CA GLY A 429 19.52 22.74 17.83
C GLY A 429 20.19 22.08 16.63
N TYR A 430 19.68 20.96 16.12
CA TYR A 430 20.23 20.30 14.94
C TYR A 430 20.01 21.07 13.65
N SER A 431 20.97 21.02 12.72
CA SER A 431 20.73 21.28 11.30
C SER A 431 20.06 20.04 10.68
N ARG A 432 19.07 20.21 9.80
CA ARG A 432 18.19 19.14 9.36
C ARG A 432 18.07 19.11 7.84
N THR A 433 18.72 18.12 7.23
CA THR A 433 18.76 17.94 5.78
C THR A 433 18.10 16.62 5.40
N ALA A 434 17.23 16.62 4.40
CA ALA A 434 16.76 15.42 3.72
C ALA A 434 17.45 15.28 2.37
N PHE A 435 17.73 14.04 1.95
CA PHE A 435 18.36 13.72 0.69
C PHE A 435 17.72 12.48 0.04
N HIS A 436 17.35 12.59 -1.24
CA HIS A 436 16.85 11.48 -2.03
C HIS A 436 17.39 11.58 -3.47
N PRO A 437 18.24 10.63 -3.93
CA PRO A 437 18.94 10.72 -5.22
C PRO A 437 18.03 10.33 -6.40
N TYR A 438 16.80 10.88 -6.45
CA TYR A 438 15.83 10.69 -7.52
C TYR A 438 15.07 11.99 -7.81
N PHE A 439 13.95 11.91 -8.55
CA PHE A 439 13.14 13.09 -8.85
C PHE A 439 12.50 13.68 -7.58
N ALA A 440 12.66 14.97 -7.40
CA ALA A 440 12.25 15.68 -6.20
C ALA A 440 10.74 15.57 -5.89
N ASP A 441 9.89 15.52 -6.92
CA ASP A 441 8.43 15.59 -6.80
C ASP A 441 7.74 14.26 -6.45
N GLY A 442 8.50 13.17 -6.31
CA GLY A 442 7.96 11.90 -5.85
C GLY A 442 7.34 11.99 -4.45
N TRP A 443 6.13 11.44 -4.28
CA TRP A 443 5.39 11.43 -3.01
C TRP A 443 5.12 12.82 -2.41
N ASN A 444 5.13 13.90 -3.20
CA ASN A 444 4.99 15.28 -2.71
C ASN A 444 6.04 15.70 -1.66
N ARG A 445 7.22 15.03 -1.63
CA ARG A 445 8.28 15.25 -0.63
C ARG A 445 8.66 16.71 -0.40
N PRO A 446 8.77 17.60 -1.43
CA PRO A 446 9.13 18.99 -1.19
C PRO A 446 8.20 19.72 -0.20
N SER A 447 6.89 19.48 -0.28
CA SER A 447 5.91 20.03 0.65
C SER A 447 5.97 19.34 1.99
N VAL A 448 5.91 18.01 1.98
CA VAL A 448 5.83 17.17 3.18
C VAL A 448 7.07 17.34 4.06
N TYR A 449 8.28 17.35 3.50
CA TYR A 449 9.49 17.55 4.30
C TYR A 449 9.55 18.94 4.93
N THR A 450 9.00 19.96 4.25
CA THR A 450 8.83 21.28 4.86
C THR A 450 7.84 21.23 6.03
N ASP A 451 6.72 20.53 5.86
CA ASP A 451 5.70 20.36 6.91
C ASP A 451 6.21 19.52 8.10
N LEU A 452 7.13 18.57 7.87
CA LEU A 452 7.82 17.78 8.91
C LEU A 452 8.94 18.55 9.63
N GLY A 453 9.44 19.64 9.08
CA GLY A 453 10.43 20.49 9.74
C GLY A 453 11.85 20.49 9.18
N PHE A 454 12.11 19.86 8.03
CA PHE A 454 13.42 19.91 7.36
C PHE A 454 13.75 21.33 6.91
N GLU A 455 15.02 21.73 7.06
CA GLU A 455 15.56 23.01 6.57
C GLU A 455 15.91 22.93 5.08
N LYS A 456 16.35 21.75 4.63
CA LYS A 456 16.85 21.53 3.27
C LYS A 456 16.42 20.18 2.76
N TYR A 457 16.01 20.12 1.50
CA TYR A 457 15.77 18.88 0.75
C TYR A 457 16.60 18.89 -0.52
N LEU A 458 17.38 17.84 -0.73
CA LEU A 458 18.24 17.62 -1.89
C LEU A 458 17.74 16.43 -2.70
N SER A 459 17.79 16.56 -4.02
CA SER A 459 17.35 15.57 -4.98
C SER A 459 18.45 15.24 -5.99
N MET A 460 18.19 14.33 -6.92
CA MET A 460 19.14 13.97 -7.98
C MET A 460 19.68 15.19 -8.76
N ALA A 461 18.85 16.20 -8.99
CA ALA A 461 19.23 17.40 -9.73
C ALA A 461 20.22 18.32 -8.97
N ASP A 462 20.46 18.07 -7.67
CA ASP A 462 21.47 18.80 -6.88
C ASP A 462 22.88 18.21 -7.05
N PHE A 463 23.02 17.00 -7.63
CA PHE A 463 24.28 16.26 -7.76
C PHE A 463 24.59 15.85 -9.20
N ILE A 464 23.57 15.65 -10.02
CA ILE A 464 23.69 15.39 -11.46
C ILE A 464 23.19 16.63 -12.17
N ASP A 465 23.83 16.97 -13.30
CA ASP A 465 23.47 18.12 -14.10
C ASP A 465 21.96 18.19 -14.36
N PRO A 466 21.28 19.30 -13.97
CA PRO A 466 19.84 19.44 -14.11
C PRO A 466 19.34 19.24 -15.56
N GLU A 467 20.11 19.61 -16.58
CA GLU A 467 19.73 19.42 -17.99
C GLU A 467 19.64 17.92 -18.35
N VAL A 468 20.53 17.08 -17.78
CA VAL A 468 20.51 15.63 -17.96
C VAL A 468 19.32 15.00 -17.24
N VAL A 469 19.05 15.47 -16.01
CA VAL A 469 17.91 15.01 -15.21
C VAL A 469 16.57 15.38 -15.86
N ASP A 470 16.44 16.61 -16.33
CA ASP A 470 15.22 17.10 -17.00
C ASP A 470 14.98 16.36 -18.32
N ALA A 471 16.02 16.12 -19.11
CA ALA A 471 15.92 15.33 -20.34
C ALA A 471 15.47 13.89 -20.06
N TYR A 472 15.94 13.29 -18.98
CA TYR A 472 15.46 11.96 -18.53
C TYR A 472 14.01 11.99 -18.09
N LYS A 473 13.63 12.98 -17.30
CA LYS A 473 12.24 13.14 -16.82
C LYS A 473 11.24 13.31 -17.98
N GLU A 474 11.64 14.05 -19.03
CA GLU A 474 10.79 14.29 -20.20
C GLU A 474 10.71 13.07 -21.14
N SER A 475 11.85 12.38 -21.38
CA SER A 475 11.92 11.29 -22.37
C SER A 475 11.58 9.93 -21.78
N ASN A 476 11.83 9.73 -20.49
CA ASN A 476 11.84 8.42 -19.82
C ASN A 476 12.73 7.38 -20.54
N ASP A 477 13.78 7.85 -21.26
CA ASP A 477 14.74 7.00 -21.96
C ASP A 477 15.93 6.70 -21.06
N GLU A 478 15.88 5.54 -20.40
CA GLU A 478 16.88 5.08 -19.46
C GLU A 478 18.27 4.92 -20.11
N ASN A 479 18.33 4.40 -21.34
CA ASN A 479 19.62 4.22 -22.01
C ASN A 479 20.24 5.55 -22.39
N ALA A 480 19.43 6.52 -22.83
CA ALA A 480 19.92 7.88 -23.09
C ALA A 480 20.41 8.55 -21.79
N PHE A 481 19.73 8.35 -20.68
CA PHE A 481 20.12 8.86 -19.37
C PHE A 481 21.46 8.24 -18.91
N ILE A 482 21.59 6.91 -18.91
CA ILE A 482 22.80 6.21 -18.52
C ILE A 482 24.00 6.72 -19.36
N ASN A 483 23.86 6.73 -20.68
CA ASN A 483 24.91 7.22 -21.59
C ASN A 483 25.27 8.70 -21.34
N ALA A 484 24.30 9.55 -21.03
CA ALA A 484 24.53 10.97 -20.75
C ALA A 484 25.33 11.17 -19.46
N VAL A 485 24.98 10.43 -18.39
CA VAL A 485 25.69 10.46 -17.10
C VAL A 485 27.11 9.91 -17.28
N GLU A 486 27.30 8.73 -17.86
CA GLU A 486 28.62 8.14 -18.09
C GLU A 486 29.52 9.01 -18.98
N THR A 487 28.96 9.68 -19.99
CA THR A 487 29.69 10.62 -20.85
C THR A 487 30.12 11.86 -20.10
N LYS A 488 29.26 12.38 -19.22
CA LYS A 488 29.52 13.63 -18.50
C LYS A 488 30.45 13.44 -17.31
N TYR A 489 30.38 12.27 -16.67
CA TYR A 489 31.11 11.92 -15.46
C TYR A 489 31.92 10.61 -15.66
N PRO A 490 32.88 10.56 -16.60
CA PRO A 490 33.53 9.31 -17.02
C PRO A 490 34.41 8.68 -15.92
N ASP A 491 34.79 9.44 -14.91
CA ASP A 491 35.65 8.99 -13.81
C ASP A 491 34.85 8.68 -12.52
N GLU A 492 33.50 8.74 -12.57
CA GLU A 492 32.62 8.50 -11.42
C GLU A 492 31.62 7.39 -11.71
N ASP A 493 31.52 6.41 -10.81
CA ASP A 493 30.54 5.33 -10.88
C ASP A 493 29.22 5.75 -10.22
N ILE A 494 28.49 6.65 -10.90
CA ILE A 494 27.28 7.27 -10.36
C ILE A 494 26.10 6.32 -10.35
N LEU A 495 25.95 5.50 -11.40
CA LEU A 495 24.74 4.72 -11.62
C LEU A 495 24.98 3.21 -11.47
N CYS A 496 24.09 2.57 -10.72
CA CYS A 496 23.85 1.14 -10.78
C CYS A 496 22.52 0.90 -11.50
N ARG A 497 22.55 0.19 -12.61
CA ARG A 497 21.42 0.15 -13.54
C ARG A 497 21.06 1.57 -14.02
N ARG A 498 19.82 2.01 -13.81
CA ARG A 498 19.33 3.36 -14.13
C ARG A 498 19.22 4.29 -12.91
N PHE A 499 19.59 3.80 -11.75
CA PHE A 499 19.46 4.52 -10.49
C PHE A 499 20.83 4.95 -9.96
N VAL A 500 20.86 6.00 -9.17
CA VAL A 500 22.07 6.39 -8.44
C VAL A 500 22.48 5.23 -7.53
N SER A 501 23.74 4.84 -7.60
CA SER A 501 24.30 3.74 -6.78
C SER A 501 24.39 4.15 -5.32
N ASP A 502 24.22 3.18 -4.40
CA ASP A 502 24.36 3.45 -2.96
C ASP A 502 25.82 3.89 -2.62
N ALA A 503 26.80 3.39 -3.36
CA ALA A 503 28.18 3.84 -3.23
C ALA A 503 28.35 5.34 -3.53
N TYR A 504 27.72 5.84 -4.59
CA TYR A 504 27.75 7.27 -4.91
C TYR A 504 26.88 8.09 -3.96
N ASP A 505 25.70 7.58 -3.57
CA ASP A 505 24.81 8.19 -2.60
C ASP A 505 25.54 8.40 -1.27
N PHE A 506 26.15 7.36 -0.71
CA PHE A 506 26.88 7.46 0.56
C PHE A 506 28.16 8.32 0.48
N LYS A 507 28.79 8.39 -0.70
CA LYS A 507 29.82 9.40 -0.96
C LYS A 507 29.22 10.83 -0.82
N LYS A 508 28.00 11.07 -1.31
CA LYS A 508 27.33 12.37 -1.11
C LYS A 508 26.93 12.62 0.35
N VAL A 509 26.54 11.59 1.08
CA VAL A 509 26.31 11.67 2.53
C VAL A 509 27.61 12.16 3.24
N THR A 510 28.77 11.60 2.90
CA THR A 510 30.05 12.05 3.50
C THR A 510 30.39 13.47 3.07
N GLU A 511 30.20 13.85 1.80
CA GLU A 511 30.41 15.23 1.32
C GLU A 511 29.48 16.24 2.03
N LEU A 512 28.24 15.90 2.27
CA LEU A 512 27.29 16.73 3.02
C LEU A 512 27.72 16.89 4.48
N TYR A 513 28.19 15.83 5.10
CA TYR A 513 28.75 15.86 6.44
C TYR A 513 29.98 16.78 6.51
N GLU A 514 30.94 16.66 5.57
CA GLU A 514 32.15 17.49 5.54
C GLU A 514 31.84 18.98 5.35
N ASN A 515 30.82 19.31 4.55
CA ASN A 515 30.42 20.68 4.25
C ASN A 515 29.33 21.25 5.16
N ARG A 516 28.97 20.55 6.27
CA ARG A 516 27.94 20.99 7.20
C ARG A 516 28.33 22.24 7.98
N ASP A 517 27.36 22.88 8.61
CA ASP A 517 27.59 23.91 9.64
C ASP A 517 28.06 23.25 10.94
N THR A 518 29.36 23.31 11.23
CA THR A 518 29.96 22.69 12.41
C THR A 518 29.61 23.39 13.74
N SER A 519 28.88 24.50 13.70
CA SER A 519 28.39 25.15 14.93
C SER A 519 27.15 24.49 15.54
N ARG A 520 26.54 23.55 14.82
CA ARG A 520 25.36 22.79 15.22
C ARG A 520 25.57 21.30 14.97
N PRO A 521 25.00 20.41 15.77
CA PRO A 521 24.96 19.01 15.44
C PRO A 521 24.18 18.79 14.13
N PHE A 522 24.54 17.77 13.39
CA PHE A 522 24.03 17.49 12.03
C PHE A 522 23.04 16.34 12.05
N PHE A 523 21.87 16.52 11.45
CA PHE A 523 20.93 15.47 11.13
C PHE A 523 20.74 15.38 9.61
N LEU A 524 20.97 14.19 9.07
CA LEU A 524 20.69 13.84 7.69
C LEU A 524 19.71 12.67 7.66
N PHE A 525 18.61 12.83 6.92
CA PHE A 525 17.73 11.74 6.53
C PHE A 525 17.92 11.45 5.04
N ASN A 526 18.46 10.28 4.73
CA ASN A 526 18.72 9.83 3.37
C ASN A 526 17.78 8.70 2.99
N VAL A 527 17.14 8.81 1.82
CA VAL A 527 16.32 7.75 1.22
C VAL A 527 16.99 7.34 -0.08
N THR A 528 17.57 6.13 -0.14
CA THR A 528 18.32 5.68 -1.31
C THR A 528 17.42 5.27 -2.49
N MET A 529 18.00 4.85 -3.60
CA MET A 529 17.22 4.48 -4.80
C MET A 529 17.78 3.25 -5.55
N GLN A 530 19.00 2.79 -5.27
CA GLN A 530 19.68 1.76 -6.04
C GLN A 530 18.86 0.49 -6.23
N ASN A 531 18.24 -0.02 -5.17
CA ASN A 531 17.55 -1.30 -5.19
C ASN A 531 16.11 -1.23 -5.68
N HIS A 532 15.60 -0.05 -6.05
CA HIS A 532 14.23 0.13 -6.53
C HIS A 532 13.89 -0.85 -7.65
N GLY A 533 12.65 -1.32 -7.68
CA GLY A 533 12.13 -2.33 -8.60
C GLY A 533 12.47 -2.14 -10.09
N GLY A 534 12.14 -3.14 -10.88
CA GLY A 534 12.50 -3.23 -12.29
C GLY A 534 13.58 -4.27 -12.53
N TYR A 535 13.48 -5.42 -11.85
CA TYR A 535 14.43 -6.53 -11.94
C TYR A 535 14.24 -7.43 -13.19
N ASP A 536 13.43 -7.00 -14.17
CA ASP A 536 13.03 -7.82 -15.31
C ASP A 536 14.14 -8.00 -16.37
N ARG A 537 15.19 -7.17 -16.33
CA ARG A 537 16.27 -7.17 -17.34
C ARG A 537 17.64 -6.92 -16.73
N SER A 538 18.68 -7.39 -17.44
CA SER A 538 20.07 -7.11 -17.13
C SER A 538 20.51 -5.75 -17.68
N TYR A 539 21.48 -5.15 -17.03
CA TYR A 539 22.10 -3.88 -17.42
C TYR A 539 23.62 -4.07 -17.61
N ALA A 540 24.22 -3.31 -18.53
CA ALA A 540 25.66 -3.43 -18.81
C ALA A 540 26.55 -2.87 -17.68
N ASN A 541 26.00 -1.96 -16.87
CA ASN A 541 26.66 -1.33 -15.72
C ASN A 541 26.30 -1.99 -14.38
N PHE A 542 25.87 -3.27 -14.41
CA PHE A 542 25.53 -4.03 -13.21
C PHE A 542 25.83 -5.52 -13.42
N ASP A 543 26.68 -6.09 -12.58
CA ASP A 543 26.99 -7.53 -12.59
C ASP A 543 26.01 -8.29 -11.67
N GLU A 544 25.40 -9.34 -12.22
CA GLU A 544 24.53 -10.28 -11.52
C GLU A 544 25.38 -11.44 -11.01
N ASP A 545 25.94 -11.32 -9.80
CA ASP A 545 26.98 -12.22 -9.28
C ASP A 545 26.55 -13.08 -8.09
N VAL A 546 25.38 -12.80 -7.49
CA VAL A 546 24.79 -13.62 -6.43
C VAL A 546 23.72 -14.55 -7.02
N HIS A 547 23.93 -15.87 -6.87
CA HIS A 547 23.03 -16.90 -7.40
C HIS A 547 22.48 -17.79 -6.31
N ILE A 548 21.22 -18.21 -6.47
CA ILE A 548 20.53 -19.14 -5.58
C ILE A 548 21.01 -20.57 -5.86
N THR A 549 21.33 -21.33 -4.81
CA THR A 549 21.96 -22.66 -4.97
C THR A 549 21.11 -23.82 -4.46
N ASN A 550 20.09 -23.58 -3.64
CA ASN A 550 19.29 -24.62 -2.97
C ASN A 550 17.84 -24.74 -3.45
N MET A 551 17.37 -23.85 -4.31
CA MET A 551 16.00 -23.85 -4.83
C MET A 551 15.91 -24.62 -6.16
N MET A 552 14.74 -25.21 -6.42
CA MET A 552 14.50 -25.93 -7.67
C MET A 552 14.00 -25.03 -8.79
N GLY A 553 13.34 -23.90 -8.46
CA GLY A 553 12.86 -22.90 -9.39
C GLY A 553 14.01 -22.07 -9.98
N TYR A 554 13.69 -21.30 -11.02
CA TYR A 554 14.59 -20.31 -11.62
C TYR A 554 14.05 -18.91 -11.39
N TYR A 555 14.74 -18.12 -10.58
CA TYR A 555 14.27 -16.84 -10.06
C TYR A 555 15.22 -15.69 -10.44
N PRO A 556 15.27 -15.29 -11.73
CA PRO A 556 16.22 -14.30 -12.21
C PRO A 556 16.00 -12.90 -11.60
N LYS A 557 14.79 -12.53 -11.21
CA LYS A 557 14.56 -11.27 -10.51
C LYS A 557 15.12 -11.31 -9.09
N ALA A 558 14.92 -12.43 -8.39
CA ALA A 558 15.48 -12.63 -7.06
C ALA A 558 17.02 -12.59 -7.09
N GLU A 559 17.68 -13.27 -8.05
CA GLU A 559 19.15 -13.25 -8.17
C GLU A 559 19.69 -11.84 -8.46
N ARG A 560 19.03 -11.07 -9.34
CA ARG A 560 19.37 -9.65 -9.57
C ARG A 560 19.21 -8.81 -8.31
N TYR A 561 18.13 -9.01 -7.61
CA TYR A 561 17.87 -8.32 -6.37
C TYR A 561 18.91 -8.65 -5.30
N LEU A 562 19.27 -9.92 -5.09
CA LEU A 562 20.31 -10.33 -4.16
C LEU A 562 21.69 -9.74 -4.53
N SER A 563 21.99 -9.62 -5.82
CA SER A 563 23.22 -8.97 -6.30
C SER A 563 23.23 -7.46 -6.03
N LEU A 564 22.06 -6.79 -6.02
CA LEU A 564 21.93 -5.40 -5.62
C LEU A 564 22.14 -5.22 -4.11
N LEU A 565 21.55 -6.08 -3.29
CA LEU A 565 21.76 -6.07 -1.84
C LEU A 565 23.22 -6.18 -1.45
N LYS A 566 23.99 -7.05 -2.12
CA LYS A 566 25.43 -7.14 -1.94
C LYS A 566 26.14 -5.80 -2.17
N ARG A 567 25.73 -5.04 -3.18
CA ARG A 567 26.32 -3.71 -3.44
C ARG A 567 25.95 -2.69 -2.41
N SER A 568 24.72 -2.73 -1.89
CA SER A 568 24.30 -1.88 -0.77
C SER A 568 25.08 -2.21 0.50
N ASP A 569 25.31 -3.49 0.80
CA ASP A 569 26.11 -3.95 1.93
C ASP A 569 27.56 -3.46 1.86
N GLN A 570 28.17 -3.56 0.68
CA GLN A 570 29.53 -3.04 0.43
C GLN A 570 29.61 -1.52 0.58
N ALA A 571 28.63 -0.79 0.03
CA ALA A 571 28.56 0.66 0.16
C ALA A 571 28.41 1.09 1.63
N PHE A 572 27.61 0.35 2.40
CA PHE A 572 27.44 0.60 3.83
C PHE A 572 28.72 0.31 4.61
N GLU A 573 29.46 -0.73 4.27
CA GLU A 573 30.79 -1.00 4.85
C GLU A 573 31.75 0.19 4.63
N GLU A 574 31.76 0.77 3.42
CA GLU A 574 32.59 1.95 3.12
C GLU A 574 32.18 3.16 3.93
N LEU A 575 30.88 3.39 4.12
CA LEU A 575 30.33 4.50 4.93
C LEU A 575 30.73 4.34 6.41
N VAL A 576 30.54 3.16 7.00
CA VAL A 576 30.93 2.85 8.37
C VAL A 576 32.45 3.02 8.55
N ASN A 577 33.24 2.53 7.60
CA ASN A 577 34.69 2.69 7.62
C ASN A 577 35.12 4.17 7.58
N TYR A 578 34.44 5.03 6.84
CA TYR A 578 34.68 6.46 6.85
C TYR A 578 34.43 7.06 8.24
N PHE A 579 33.21 6.83 8.80
CA PHE A 579 32.85 7.40 10.10
C PHE A 579 33.61 6.81 11.29
N SER A 580 34.16 5.60 11.19
CA SER A 580 35.05 5.01 12.19
C SER A 580 36.33 5.83 12.38
N ASN A 581 36.72 6.64 11.39
CA ASN A 581 37.89 7.51 11.45
C ASN A 581 37.54 8.97 11.79
N VAL A 582 36.25 9.27 11.98
CA VAL A 582 35.79 10.60 12.38
C VAL A 582 35.85 10.72 13.90
N SER A 583 36.39 11.86 14.40
CA SER A 583 36.55 12.08 15.83
C SER A 583 35.28 12.60 16.53
N GLU A 584 34.37 13.21 15.79
CA GLU A 584 33.10 13.71 16.34
C GLU A 584 32.12 12.55 16.54
N PRO A 585 31.42 12.52 17.68
CA PRO A 585 30.41 11.48 17.89
C PRO A 585 29.37 11.45 16.76
N THR A 586 29.22 10.29 16.15
CA THR A 586 28.29 10.09 15.03
C THR A 586 27.58 8.75 15.20
N VAL A 587 26.26 8.77 15.07
CA VAL A 587 25.42 7.57 15.03
C VAL A 587 24.79 7.44 13.65
N ILE A 588 24.79 6.23 13.11
CA ILE A 588 24.20 5.88 11.83
C ILE A 588 23.10 4.85 12.07
N LEU A 589 21.88 5.17 11.67
CA LEU A 589 20.78 4.21 11.53
C LEU A 589 20.63 3.88 10.05
N MET A 590 20.60 2.60 9.68
CA MET A 590 20.15 2.14 8.36
C MET A 590 19.06 1.10 8.53
N PHE A 591 17.99 1.20 7.74
CA PHE A 591 16.88 0.23 7.72
C PHE A 591 16.25 0.16 6.33
N GLY A 592 15.60 -0.98 6.03
CA GLY A 592 14.86 -1.15 4.78
C GLY A 592 13.44 -0.62 4.89
N ASP A 593 12.89 -0.12 3.78
CA ASP A 593 11.53 0.44 3.72
C ASP A 593 10.45 -0.62 3.43
N HIS A 594 10.79 -1.69 2.71
CA HIS A 594 9.93 -2.84 2.40
C HIS A 594 10.69 -3.99 1.74
N GLN A 595 10.05 -5.15 1.67
CA GLN A 595 10.51 -6.30 0.89
C GLN A 595 10.41 -6.04 -0.62
N ALA A 596 11.17 -6.82 -1.42
CA ALA A 596 11.18 -6.70 -2.87
C ALA A 596 9.92 -7.30 -3.53
N SER A 597 9.40 -6.64 -4.56
CA SER A 597 8.40 -7.21 -5.47
C SER A 597 9.09 -8.00 -6.59
N ILE A 598 9.40 -9.27 -6.31
CA ILE A 598 10.03 -10.24 -7.22
C ILE A 598 9.08 -11.41 -7.51
N GLU A 599 9.59 -12.54 -8.04
CA GLU A 599 8.73 -13.71 -8.32
C GLU A 599 7.99 -14.19 -7.08
N SER A 600 6.66 -14.29 -7.13
CA SER A 600 5.86 -14.83 -6.03
C SER A 600 6.26 -16.26 -5.68
N ALA A 601 6.58 -17.07 -6.69
CA ALA A 601 7.03 -18.44 -6.53
C ALA A 601 8.37 -18.56 -5.77
N PHE A 602 9.23 -17.54 -5.80
CA PHE A 602 10.41 -17.48 -4.95
C PHE A 602 10.03 -17.43 -3.47
N TYR A 603 9.08 -16.57 -3.10
CA TYR A 603 8.60 -16.49 -1.73
C TYR A 603 7.84 -17.76 -1.31
N GLU A 604 7.05 -18.35 -2.22
CA GLU A 604 6.35 -19.62 -1.97
C GLU A 604 7.33 -20.78 -1.70
N GLU A 605 8.45 -20.83 -2.43
CA GLU A 605 9.49 -21.83 -2.19
C GLU A 605 10.23 -21.56 -0.86
N LEU A 606 10.45 -20.29 -0.48
CA LEU A 606 11.01 -19.92 0.82
C LEU A 606 10.11 -20.37 1.98
N TYR A 607 8.81 -20.10 1.90
CA TYR A 607 7.85 -20.52 2.94
C TYR A 607 7.48 -22.00 2.85
N GLY A 608 7.77 -22.68 1.74
CA GLY A 608 7.38 -24.07 1.48
C GLY A 608 5.86 -24.27 1.32
N LYS A 609 5.11 -23.22 1.01
CA LYS A 609 3.66 -23.19 0.82
C LYS A 609 3.22 -22.01 -0.04
N SER A 610 1.97 -22.04 -0.53
CA SER A 610 1.37 -20.90 -1.23
C SER A 610 1.24 -19.68 -0.31
N LEU A 611 1.37 -18.48 -0.87
CA LEU A 611 1.22 -17.23 -0.13
C LEU A 611 -0.17 -17.06 0.48
N ASP A 612 -1.21 -17.71 -0.07
CA ASP A 612 -2.57 -17.71 0.49
C ASP A 612 -2.72 -18.57 1.75
N GLU A 613 -1.75 -19.46 2.01
CA GLU A 613 -1.76 -20.39 3.14
C GLU A 613 -0.86 -19.94 4.30
N LEU A 614 -0.29 -18.74 4.21
CA LEU A 614 0.55 -18.18 5.27
C LEU A 614 -0.26 -18.00 6.56
N SER A 615 0.33 -18.39 7.68
CA SER A 615 -0.16 -18.04 9.02
C SER A 615 0.02 -16.53 9.27
N ASP A 616 -0.63 -16.01 10.29
CA ASP A 616 -0.54 -14.61 10.66
C ASP A 616 0.92 -14.16 10.92
N ALA A 617 1.70 -15.00 11.61
CA ALA A 617 3.12 -14.78 11.85
C ALA A 617 3.95 -14.75 10.55
N GLU A 618 3.71 -15.70 9.64
CA GLU A 618 4.40 -15.73 8.34
C GLU A 618 3.98 -14.57 7.44
N LEU A 619 2.72 -14.16 7.49
CA LEU A 619 2.25 -12.99 6.75
C LEU A 619 2.92 -11.73 7.27
N GLN A 620 3.02 -11.56 8.60
CA GLN A 620 3.70 -10.41 9.19
C GLN A 620 5.20 -10.42 8.85
N SER A 621 5.85 -11.59 8.79
CA SER A 621 7.26 -11.67 8.39
C SER A 621 7.54 -11.12 6.98
N ARG A 622 6.55 -11.06 6.09
CA ARG A 622 6.68 -10.41 4.78
C ARG A 622 6.89 -8.90 4.87
N TYR A 623 6.61 -8.31 6.02
CA TYR A 623 6.82 -6.89 6.31
C TYR A 623 8.12 -6.64 7.09
N HIS A 624 8.93 -7.68 7.31
CA HIS A 624 10.20 -7.57 8.02
C HIS A 624 11.33 -7.11 7.09
N THR A 625 12.09 -6.14 7.55
CA THR A 625 13.34 -5.67 6.93
C THR A 625 14.44 -5.58 7.98
N PRO A 626 15.72 -5.66 7.63
CA PRO A 626 16.80 -5.48 8.58
C PRO A 626 16.94 -4.01 8.97
N PHE A 627 17.40 -3.77 10.20
CA PHE A 627 17.90 -2.47 10.62
C PHE A 627 19.20 -2.61 11.38
N VAL A 628 20.02 -1.56 11.34
CA VAL A 628 21.28 -1.42 12.05
C VAL A 628 21.40 -0.01 12.61
N ILE A 629 21.71 0.12 13.89
CA ILE A 629 22.22 1.36 14.50
C ILE A 629 23.66 1.09 14.87
N TRP A 630 24.57 1.88 14.32
CA TRP A 630 25.99 1.83 14.62
C TRP A 630 26.51 3.21 15.03
N ALA A 631 27.44 3.26 15.96
CA ALA A 631 28.08 4.51 16.35
C ALA A 631 29.61 4.38 16.34
N ASN A 632 30.31 5.50 16.11
CA ASN A 632 31.77 5.56 16.27
C ASN A 632 32.19 5.79 17.72
N TYR A 633 31.29 5.63 18.64
CA TYR A 633 31.48 5.70 20.09
C TYR A 633 30.74 4.54 20.76
N ASP A 634 31.03 4.33 22.05
CA ASP A 634 30.46 3.21 22.80
C ASP A 634 28.94 3.33 22.95
N ILE A 635 28.22 2.36 22.44
CA ILE A 635 26.76 2.19 22.58
C ILE A 635 26.45 0.75 22.99
N PRO A 636 25.29 0.45 23.56
CA PRO A 636 24.92 -0.93 23.87
C PRO A 636 24.91 -1.81 22.63
N GLU A 637 25.34 -3.05 22.79
CA GLU A 637 25.31 -4.07 21.75
C GLU A 637 24.10 -4.96 21.97
N ALA A 638 23.19 -4.99 20.98
CA ALA A 638 21.97 -5.74 21.10
C ALA A 638 21.47 -6.27 19.75
N THR A 639 20.73 -7.38 19.83
CA THR A 639 19.89 -7.86 18.71
C THR A 639 18.43 -7.71 19.09
N VAL A 640 17.67 -6.98 18.30
CA VAL A 640 16.25 -6.71 18.50
C VAL A 640 15.45 -7.47 17.43
N GLU A 641 14.68 -8.46 17.85
CA GLU A 641 13.93 -9.31 16.93
C GLU A 641 12.56 -8.74 16.54
N ASP A 642 11.93 -8.02 17.46
CA ASP A 642 10.57 -7.50 17.34
C ASP A 642 10.53 -6.00 17.61
N ILE A 643 10.47 -5.21 16.57
CA ILE A 643 10.24 -3.76 16.64
C ILE A 643 9.53 -3.31 15.35
N SER A 644 8.61 -2.37 15.40
CA SER A 644 8.04 -1.76 14.21
C SER A 644 8.58 -0.35 13.96
N SER A 645 8.48 0.10 12.71
CA SER A 645 9.11 1.35 12.21
C SER A 645 8.70 2.60 13.00
N ASN A 646 7.49 2.63 13.57
CA ASN A 646 7.00 3.73 14.41
C ASN A 646 7.78 3.91 15.73
N TYR A 647 8.55 2.90 16.18
CA TYR A 647 9.38 2.99 17.38
C TYR A 647 10.85 3.35 17.08
N LEU A 648 11.30 3.22 15.81
CA LEU A 648 12.72 3.39 15.49
C LEU A 648 13.27 4.79 15.80
N SER A 649 12.47 5.85 15.62
CA SER A 649 12.91 7.20 15.97
C SER A 649 13.10 7.38 17.48
N THR A 650 12.24 6.77 18.29
CA THR A 650 12.36 6.79 19.75
C THR A 650 13.60 6.01 20.20
N LEU A 651 13.86 4.82 19.63
CA LEU A 651 15.08 4.06 19.87
C LEU A 651 16.33 4.85 19.49
N LEU A 652 16.31 5.54 18.33
CA LEU A 652 17.43 6.38 17.90
C LEU A 652 17.71 7.54 18.86
N LEU A 653 16.66 8.21 19.37
CA LEU A 653 16.80 9.27 20.36
C LEU A 653 17.43 8.75 21.66
N GLN A 654 17.02 7.58 22.14
CA GLN A 654 17.60 6.93 23.33
C GLN A 654 19.09 6.62 23.12
N VAL A 655 19.45 5.96 22.01
CA VAL A 655 20.84 5.62 21.68
C VAL A 655 21.71 6.86 21.52
N ALA A 656 21.18 7.93 20.95
CA ALA A 656 21.85 9.21 20.80
C ALA A 656 21.92 10.02 22.12
N GLY A 657 21.23 9.59 23.18
CA GLY A 657 21.16 10.29 24.46
C GLY A 657 20.48 11.65 24.39
N LEU A 658 19.43 11.76 23.59
CA LEU A 658 18.71 13.00 23.33
C LEU A 658 17.40 13.06 24.12
N GLU A 659 16.92 14.29 24.35
CA GLU A 659 15.64 14.51 25.01
C GLU A 659 14.50 13.96 24.16
N MET A 660 13.54 13.30 24.82
CA MET A 660 12.34 12.74 24.23
C MET A 660 11.12 13.61 24.55
N THR A 661 10.15 13.64 23.65
CA THR A 661 8.83 14.23 23.90
C THR A 661 7.99 13.27 24.77
N ASP A 662 6.94 13.77 25.43
CA ASP A 662 5.96 12.91 26.13
C ASP A 662 5.44 11.79 25.23
N TYR A 663 5.31 12.05 23.92
CA TYR A 663 4.91 11.05 22.95
C TYR A 663 5.99 9.99 22.71
N ASN A 664 7.26 10.34 22.68
CA ASN A 664 8.33 9.34 22.58
C ASN A 664 8.42 8.47 23.85
N GLU A 665 8.22 9.05 25.03
CA GLU A 665 8.14 8.26 26.28
C GLU A 665 6.95 7.31 26.27
N TYR A 666 5.80 7.77 25.78
CA TYR A 666 4.63 6.93 25.55
C TYR A 666 4.91 5.77 24.58
N LEU A 667 5.59 6.04 23.46
CA LEU A 667 5.97 4.99 22.51
C LEU A 667 6.93 3.97 23.11
N ALA A 668 7.89 4.41 23.93
CA ALA A 668 8.79 3.53 24.65
C ALA A 668 8.03 2.62 25.63
N ALA A 669 7.06 3.15 26.37
CA ALA A 669 6.19 2.39 27.25
C ALA A 669 5.28 1.41 26.47
N LEU A 670 4.69 1.87 25.38
CA LEU A 670 3.82 1.06 24.53
C LEU A 670 4.57 -0.14 23.91
N TYR A 671 5.83 0.07 23.53
CA TYR A 671 6.70 -0.98 22.98
C TYR A 671 6.83 -2.19 23.90
N GLN A 672 6.87 -1.99 25.21
CA GLN A 672 6.99 -3.08 26.18
C GLN A 672 5.81 -4.04 26.16
N GLU A 673 4.63 -3.57 25.75
CA GLU A 673 3.41 -4.36 25.65
C GLU A 673 3.09 -4.77 24.20
N LEU A 674 3.40 -3.91 23.22
CA LEU A 674 3.09 -4.07 21.81
C LEU A 674 4.33 -3.80 20.97
N PRO A 675 5.30 -4.72 20.92
CA PRO A 675 6.57 -4.49 20.22
C PRO A 675 6.43 -4.31 18.71
N VAL A 676 5.37 -4.82 18.10
CA VAL A 676 5.10 -4.67 16.68
C VAL A 676 3.67 -4.18 16.46
N ILE A 677 3.55 -3.08 15.73
CA ILE A 677 2.28 -2.54 15.22
C ILE A 677 2.50 -2.15 13.77
N ASP A 678 1.82 -2.80 12.83
CA ASP A 678 1.90 -2.50 11.42
C ASP A 678 0.52 -2.50 10.72
N SER A 679 0.49 -2.38 9.40
CA SER A 679 -0.75 -2.30 8.63
C SER A 679 -1.55 -3.60 8.57
N VAL A 680 -0.97 -4.73 8.94
CA VAL A 680 -1.64 -6.04 8.88
C VAL A 680 -2.08 -6.53 10.26
N GLY A 681 -1.46 -6.06 11.35
CA GLY A 681 -1.83 -6.47 12.69
C GLY A 681 -0.88 -5.94 13.76
N TYR A 682 -0.88 -6.56 14.91
CA TYR A 682 0.07 -6.26 15.98
C TYR A 682 0.45 -7.53 16.74
N LYS A 683 1.66 -7.49 17.31
CA LYS A 683 2.20 -8.55 18.17
C LYS A 683 2.20 -8.06 19.62
N GLY A 684 1.59 -8.83 20.51
CA GLY A 684 1.66 -8.57 21.94
C GLY A 684 2.94 -9.10 22.56
N ARG A 685 3.29 -8.63 23.77
CA ARG A 685 4.43 -9.15 24.53
C ARG A 685 4.31 -10.64 24.90
N ASP A 686 3.11 -11.18 24.81
CA ASP A 686 2.84 -12.62 24.96
C ASP A 686 3.27 -13.46 23.74
N GLY A 687 3.80 -12.79 22.70
CA GLY A 687 4.27 -13.39 21.46
C GLY A 687 3.17 -13.77 20.48
N ASN A 688 1.90 -13.47 20.80
CA ASN A 688 0.77 -13.74 19.91
C ASN A 688 0.50 -12.57 18.96
N TYR A 689 -0.07 -12.91 17.80
CA TYR A 689 -0.47 -11.96 16.77
C TYR A 689 -1.98 -11.69 16.85
N TYR A 690 -2.37 -10.44 16.64
CA TYR A 690 -3.74 -9.97 16.76
C TYR A 690 -4.15 -9.11 15.57
N ASP A 691 -5.38 -9.28 15.11
CA ASP A 691 -6.01 -8.42 14.09
C ASP A 691 -6.28 -7.02 14.67
N LEU A 692 -6.04 -5.98 13.89
CA LEU A 692 -6.31 -4.58 14.27
C LEU A 692 -7.76 -4.34 14.70
N ALA A 693 -8.71 -5.13 14.19
CA ALA A 693 -10.14 -5.03 14.53
C ALA A 693 -10.56 -5.95 15.68
N ASP A 694 -9.66 -6.75 16.27
CA ASP A 694 -9.99 -7.67 17.36
C ASP A 694 -10.17 -6.93 18.69
N LYS A 695 -11.43 -6.64 19.01
CA LYS A 695 -11.83 -6.02 20.29
C LYS A 695 -11.75 -6.97 21.49
N THR A 696 -11.49 -8.25 21.26
CA THR A 696 -11.41 -9.27 22.34
C THR A 696 -9.98 -9.53 22.78
N SER A 697 -9.01 -9.00 22.08
CA SER A 697 -7.59 -9.06 22.43
C SER A 697 -7.34 -8.47 23.82
N PRO A 698 -6.43 -9.04 24.63
CA PRO A 698 -6.02 -8.46 25.90
C PRO A 698 -5.41 -7.07 25.77
N TYR A 699 -4.92 -6.71 24.58
CA TYR A 699 -4.29 -5.43 24.25
C TYR A 699 -5.23 -4.45 23.52
N ALA A 700 -6.50 -4.79 23.29
CA ALA A 700 -7.44 -3.95 22.54
C ALA A 700 -7.58 -2.54 23.12
N SER A 701 -7.49 -2.39 24.46
CA SER A 701 -7.52 -1.09 25.13
C SER A 701 -6.29 -0.23 24.82
N LEU A 702 -5.10 -0.84 24.82
CA LEU A 702 -3.84 -0.16 24.48
C LEU A 702 -3.84 0.28 23.01
N MET A 703 -4.27 -0.60 22.09
CA MET A 703 -4.41 -0.26 20.68
C MET A 703 -5.41 0.89 20.45
N ASN A 704 -6.53 0.90 21.18
CA ASN A 704 -7.47 2.01 21.10
C ASN A 704 -6.86 3.31 21.66
N GLY A 705 -6.11 3.23 22.77
CA GLY A 705 -5.36 4.37 23.32
C GLY A 705 -4.38 4.93 22.30
N TYR A 706 -3.56 4.09 21.68
CA TYR A 706 -2.64 4.49 20.61
C TYR A 706 -3.38 5.11 19.43
N SER A 707 -4.50 4.55 19.02
CA SER A 707 -5.35 5.13 17.97
C SER A 707 -5.86 6.52 18.35
N CYS A 708 -6.23 6.78 19.63
CA CYS A 708 -6.63 8.10 20.10
C CYS A 708 -5.47 9.11 20.03
N VAL A 709 -4.25 8.71 20.43
CA VAL A 709 -3.06 9.56 20.36
C VAL A 709 -2.72 9.89 18.90
N MET A 710 -2.67 8.89 18.04
CA MET A 710 -2.42 9.09 16.59
C MET A 710 -3.50 9.96 15.93
N TYR A 711 -4.77 9.76 16.28
CA TYR A 711 -5.88 10.57 15.74
C TYR A 711 -5.70 12.03 16.11
N ASN A 712 -5.32 12.34 17.35
CA ASN A 712 -5.00 13.70 17.79
C ASN A 712 -3.80 14.26 17.02
N ASN A 713 -2.73 13.45 16.88
CA ASN A 713 -1.50 13.89 16.23
C ASN A 713 -1.68 14.14 14.72
N LEU A 714 -2.44 13.33 14.00
CA LEU A 714 -2.54 13.41 12.53
C LEU A 714 -3.83 14.09 12.04
N LEU A 715 -4.98 13.82 12.68
CA LEU A 715 -6.30 14.11 12.10
C LEU A 715 -7.06 15.24 12.79
N ASP A 716 -7.01 15.32 14.13
CA ASP A 716 -7.68 16.38 14.88
C ASP A 716 -6.79 17.63 15.03
N ARG A 717 -6.42 18.21 13.90
CA ARG A 717 -5.44 19.30 13.79
C ARG A 717 -5.82 20.56 14.57
N GLU A 718 -7.13 20.85 14.65
CA GLU A 718 -7.63 22.01 15.38
C GLU A 718 -7.52 21.87 16.91
N ASN A 719 -7.47 20.62 17.41
CA ASN A 719 -7.37 20.32 18.82
C ASN A 719 -6.14 19.46 19.14
N ARG A 720 -5.10 19.52 18.28
CA ARG A 720 -3.82 18.81 18.52
C ARG A 720 -3.19 19.35 19.78
N GLU A 721 -2.86 18.43 20.70
CA GLU A 721 -2.14 18.75 21.95
C GLU A 721 -0.63 18.85 21.70
N TRP A 722 -0.24 19.94 21.05
CA TRP A 722 1.14 20.15 20.58
C TRP A 722 2.22 19.90 21.62
N THR A 723 1.96 20.21 22.89
CA THR A 723 2.92 20.03 24.01
C THR A 723 3.34 18.58 24.21
N LEU A 724 2.49 17.62 23.84
CA LEU A 724 2.79 16.19 23.95
C LEU A 724 3.77 15.71 22.87
N PHE A 725 3.82 16.42 21.74
CA PHE A 725 4.54 16.02 20.53
C PHE A 725 5.76 16.91 20.22
N THR A 726 6.04 17.92 21.06
CA THR A 726 7.14 18.87 20.82
C THR A 726 7.87 19.17 22.12
N LEU A 727 9.21 19.39 22.03
CA LEU A 727 10.02 19.86 23.14
C LEU A 727 9.96 21.40 23.24
N ASP A 728 10.15 21.90 24.45
CA ASP A 728 10.26 23.34 24.77
C ASP A 728 11.70 23.74 25.16
N THR A 729 12.71 23.00 24.66
CA THR A 729 14.13 23.18 24.99
C THR A 729 14.71 24.41 24.30
N LEU A 730 14.51 24.54 22.99
CA LEU A 730 14.85 25.71 22.19
C LEU A 730 13.69 26.13 21.30
N PRO A 731 13.56 27.43 20.97
CA PRO A 731 12.54 27.86 20.00
C PRO A 731 12.73 27.16 18.66
N LEU A 732 11.65 26.58 18.12
CA LEU A 732 11.66 25.97 16.81
C LEU A 732 12.02 27.00 15.74
N THR A 733 12.79 26.58 14.74
CA THR A 733 13.25 27.44 13.64
C THR A 733 12.38 27.30 12.40
N ASN A 734 11.63 26.17 12.25
CA ASN A 734 10.72 25.99 11.12
C ASN A 734 9.52 26.94 11.21
N PRO A 735 9.30 27.85 10.22
CA PRO A 735 8.25 28.86 10.30
C PRO A 735 6.84 28.30 10.35
N LEU A 736 6.58 27.14 9.71
CA LEU A 736 5.25 26.50 9.70
C LEU A 736 4.93 25.91 11.06
N MET A 737 5.91 25.29 11.71
CA MET A 737 5.77 24.78 13.08
C MET A 737 5.51 25.89 14.07
N VAL A 738 6.31 26.97 14.01
CA VAL A 738 6.12 28.16 14.86
C VAL A 738 4.74 28.74 14.70
N GLN A 739 4.29 28.95 13.47
CA GLN A 739 2.95 29.48 13.19
C GLN A 739 1.83 28.59 13.73
N SER A 740 1.97 27.27 13.59
CA SER A 740 0.98 26.30 14.08
C SER A 740 0.90 26.28 15.61
N LEU A 741 2.04 26.33 16.30
CA LEU A 741 2.11 26.46 17.75
C LEU A 741 1.52 27.76 18.27
N GLU A 742 1.81 28.89 17.63
CA GLU A 742 1.23 30.20 18.00
C GLU A 742 -0.31 30.19 17.83
N LYS A 743 -0.78 29.58 16.74
CA LYS A 743 -2.22 29.44 16.47
C LYS A 743 -2.91 28.56 17.52
N ALA A 744 -2.28 27.46 17.95
CA ALA A 744 -2.77 26.58 18.98
C ALA A 744 -2.86 27.31 20.34
N LYS A 745 -1.82 28.03 20.76
CA LYS A 745 -1.78 28.84 22.00
C LYS A 745 -2.90 29.91 22.01
N THR A 746 -3.09 30.65 20.91
CA THR A 746 -4.15 31.67 20.82
C THR A 746 -5.55 31.08 20.71
N GLY A 747 -5.70 29.85 20.27
CA GLY A 747 -6.95 29.08 20.21
C GLY A 747 -7.37 28.56 21.59
N SER A 748 -6.42 28.08 22.40
CA SER A 748 -6.69 27.62 23.77
C SER A 748 -7.10 28.78 24.69
N ASP A 749 -6.43 29.93 24.60
CA ASP A 749 -6.80 31.13 25.38
C ASP A 749 -8.26 31.56 25.12
N LYS A 750 -8.72 31.46 23.86
CA LYS A 750 -10.12 31.77 23.50
C LYS A 750 -11.14 30.73 24.02
N LYS A 751 -10.74 29.46 24.14
CA LYS A 751 -11.59 28.39 24.67
C LYS A 751 -11.70 28.49 26.20
N GLU A 752 -10.63 28.81 26.90
CA GLU A 752 -10.64 29.07 28.34
C GLU A 752 -11.49 30.30 28.70
N ASP A 753 -11.30 31.43 27.99
CA ASP A 753 -12.12 32.64 28.13
C ASP A 753 -13.61 32.38 27.88
N LYS A 754 -13.94 31.41 27.02
CA LYS A 754 -15.35 31.04 26.75
C LYS A 754 -15.90 30.12 27.83
N LYS A 755 -15.12 29.15 28.32
CA LYS A 755 -15.50 28.29 29.47
C LYS A 755 -15.68 29.08 30.76
N ASP A 756 -14.82 30.05 31.01
CA ASP A 756 -14.96 30.91 32.21
C ASP A 756 -16.16 31.81 32.11
N LYS A 757 -16.48 32.36 30.93
CA LYS A 757 -17.72 33.13 30.73
C LYS A 757 -18.99 32.28 30.81
N GLU A 758 -18.94 31.02 30.38
CA GLU A 758 -20.05 30.07 30.57
C GLU A 758 -20.20 29.65 32.04
N LYS A 759 -19.10 29.44 32.78
CA LYS A 759 -19.13 29.17 34.21
C LYS A 759 -19.70 30.36 35.01
N ASP A 760 -19.25 31.58 34.68
CA ASP A 760 -19.78 32.80 35.31
C ASP A 760 -21.26 33.02 34.99
N ALA A 761 -21.70 32.68 33.78
CA ALA A 761 -23.09 32.74 33.39
C ALA A 761 -23.98 31.72 34.18
N ILE A 762 -23.48 30.49 34.32
CA ILE A 762 -24.16 29.42 35.09
C ILE A 762 -24.18 29.75 36.57
N THR A 763 -23.14 30.37 37.11
CA THR A 763 -23.08 30.80 38.52
C THR A 763 -24.04 31.95 38.79
N SER A 764 -24.14 32.91 37.87
CA SER A 764 -25.09 34.03 37.97
C SER A 764 -26.56 33.61 37.81
N GLU A 765 -26.86 32.58 37.00
CA GLU A 765 -28.24 32.02 36.93
C GLU A 765 -28.63 31.25 38.20
N ASN A 766 -27.66 30.52 38.80
CA ASN A 766 -27.93 29.80 40.05
C ASN A 766 -28.09 30.74 41.27
N GLU A 767 -27.41 31.88 41.31
CA GLU A 767 -27.60 32.91 42.34
C GLU A 767 -28.94 33.65 42.18
N ALA A 768 -29.43 33.85 40.95
CA ALA A 768 -30.71 34.45 40.67
C ALA A 768 -31.90 33.54 41.02
N THR A 769 -31.71 32.21 41.01
CA THR A 769 -32.75 31.24 41.36
C THR A 769 -32.83 30.94 42.85
N THR A 770 -31.84 31.37 43.66
CA THR A 770 -31.84 31.16 45.13
C THR A 770 -32.44 32.38 45.90
N THR A 771 -32.84 33.43 45.19
CA THR A 771 -33.38 34.67 45.79
C THR A 771 -34.86 34.93 45.42
N GLN A 772 -35.61 33.92 45.05
CA GLN A 772 -37.08 34.01 44.95
C GLN A 772 -37.81 33.12 45.94
#